data_232b7a97bad1726d4749b8cfb70de4cd
#
_entry.id   232b7a97bad1726d4749b8cfb70de4cd
#
_cell.length_a   1.000
_cell.length_b   1.000
_cell.length_c   1.000
_cell.angle_alpha   90.00
_cell.angle_beta   90.00
_cell.angle_gamma   90.00
#
_symmetry.space_group_name_H-M   'P 1'
#
loop_
_entity.id
_entity.type
_entity.pdbx_description
1 polymer ?
#
loop_
_entity_poly.entity_id
_entity_poly.type
_entity_poly.pdbx_seq_one_letter_code
_entity_poly.pdbx_strand_id
1 'polypeptide(L)'
;MVTIKDVAKYAGVSHGTVSNVLNGARSVSLENIKKVEEAIRVLGYQPNISARNLKSNHDRDVAVILPNISDSLFSSLYMTLDELFVQNEMSVRMYLTNDIAKKELLVFDELRRQQIHSAVVVTCQPENTAFFSELLESGMRLIFVEREPLDLDCNFISFQNDKSIYSAVNTLLARGVKKIALITSLQSFSCEQLCVEGYKRAISENSLTLLPDYIRMTVGTREDGFKAAVDLITHFPEIEAIICSSTLLLHGVIRAAHLTHHGHIVRVAALGDDSWNKEMYPYTLLFSRPYFEMASKIVDLLLDNMENSAFFEYKQISLTPSRLSPVEKASLPSGAVPQRLSVAIVDGEMAHSIKCLLPDLQRKFNIEVSLDVLPYEKLYANISDDYLRTQYDLFTLDTIWLQEFVSKGYLADITNHINDEFRETVDISVSLWNGFSRINDRYFTVPYHYCNQLIFYRRDLFEDTINKRMFFEQYHTELRCPRTWLEYNAVARFFTREYNPASQTVYGTTLGGDYPNAAAYDFLPRFWAYGGELFDKYGNTAVNSKNALKALENYCESYKYASPASSGNWLYGQVEEFISGQAAMMILSSAYASAISDPRLSKVSGKVGFEKIPGGNPIHWIWAFAINDECTNKDAAFSFIRWICDKDLAVATTLLGNISACAGITTNAELYTRYPWIAKSLSIEPEGFLKYLPHSESIISPHHIIDAIAQLVHLCVSGNLSASKTLEEMEIVLSDIIKN
;
A
#
# COMPACT_ATOMS: atom_id res chain seq x y z
N MET A 1 30.05 -31.57 11.68
CA MET A 1 29.63 -30.23 11.20
C MET A 1 30.25 -30.03 9.82
N VAL A 2 29.44 -29.73 8.82
CA VAL A 2 29.92 -29.47 7.45
C VAL A 2 30.78 -28.21 7.43
N THR A 3 31.91 -28.27 6.76
CA THR A 3 32.87 -27.16 6.71
C THR A 3 32.92 -26.57 5.29
N ILE A 4 33.44 -25.35 5.15
CA ILE A 4 33.67 -24.72 3.85
C ILE A 4 34.57 -25.58 2.94
N LYS A 5 35.43 -26.44 3.54
CA LYS A 5 36.24 -27.40 2.79
C LYS A 5 35.40 -28.54 2.21
N ASP A 6 34.39 -28.95 2.93
CA ASP A 6 33.43 -29.99 2.45
C ASP A 6 32.60 -29.47 1.29
N VAL A 7 32.12 -28.22 1.39
CA VAL A 7 31.44 -27.52 0.29
C VAL A 7 32.35 -27.41 -0.93
N ALA A 8 33.58 -26.97 -0.75
CA ALA A 8 34.59 -26.85 -1.83
C ALA A 8 34.81 -28.22 -2.52
N LYS A 9 34.94 -29.28 -1.71
CA LYS A 9 35.14 -30.65 -2.20
C LYS A 9 33.93 -31.17 -2.97
N TYR A 10 32.70 -30.94 -2.45
CA TYR A 10 31.48 -31.36 -3.11
C TYR A 10 31.23 -30.61 -4.41
N ALA A 11 31.41 -29.28 -4.39
CA ALA A 11 31.26 -28.41 -5.55
C ALA A 11 32.37 -28.56 -6.61
N GLY A 12 33.49 -29.23 -6.26
CA GLY A 12 34.64 -29.39 -7.16
C GLY A 12 35.39 -28.07 -7.43
N VAL A 13 35.37 -27.13 -6.47
CA VAL A 13 36.00 -25.80 -6.61
C VAL A 13 36.99 -25.54 -5.48
N SER A 14 37.82 -24.49 -5.61
CA SER A 14 38.75 -24.10 -4.55
C SER A 14 38.04 -23.51 -3.34
N HIS A 15 38.66 -23.63 -2.15
CA HIS A 15 38.20 -22.95 -0.92
C HIS A 15 38.01 -21.44 -1.13
N GLY A 16 38.89 -20.77 -1.88
CA GLY A 16 38.80 -19.36 -2.22
C GLY A 16 37.55 -19.06 -3.10
N THR A 17 37.22 -19.96 -4.02
CA THR A 17 36.01 -19.83 -4.84
C THR A 17 34.75 -19.89 -3.99
N VAL A 18 34.65 -20.84 -3.05
CA VAL A 18 33.49 -20.91 -2.12
C VAL A 18 33.41 -19.64 -1.29
N SER A 19 34.51 -19.17 -0.73
CA SER A 19 34.57 -17.92 0.03
C SER A 19 34.15 -16.71 -0.79
N ASN A 20 34.55 -16.62 -2.05
CA ASN A 20 34.18 -15.56 -2.96
C ASN A 20 32.67 -15.61 -3.33
N VAL A 21 32.09 -16.79 -3.50
CA VAL A 21 30.64 -16.95 -3.72
C VAL A 21 29.87 -16.47 -2.49
N LEU A 22 30.25 -16.94 -1.30
CA LEU A 22 29.61 -16.53 -0.04
C LEU A 22 29.69 -15.03 0.25
N ASN A 23 30.73 -14.35 -0.25
CA ASN A 23 30.92 -12.91 -0.11
C ASN A 23 30.38 -12.10 -1.31
N GLY A 24 29.70 -12.73 -2.26
CA GLY A 24 29.13 -12.06 -3.43
C GLY A 24 30.17 -11.46 -4.38
N ALA A 25 31.38 -11.99 -4.44
CA ALA A 25 32.47 -11.45 -5.25
C ALA A 25 32.17 -11.57 -6.76
N ARG A 26 32.30 -10.46 -7.48
CA ARG A 26 32.03 -10.33 -8.93
C ARG A 26 32.93 -11.19 -9.84
N SER A 27 34.00 -11.75 -9.33
CA SER A 27 35.02 -12.52 -10.08
C SER A 27 34.68 -14.00 -10.27
N VAL A 28 33.54 -14.50 -9.73
CA VAL A 28 33.19 -15.92 -9.80
C VAL A 28 32.24 -16.18 -10.97
N SER A 29 32.51 -17.23 -11.77
CA SER A 29 31.64 -17.61 -12.89
C SER A 29 30.29 -18.15 -12.41
N LEU A 30 29.23 -17.98 -13.23
CA LEU A 30 27.89 -18.47 -12.94
C LEU A 30 27.85 -19.98 -12.69
N GLU A 31 28.66 -20.75 -13.41
CA GLU A 31 28.77 -22.19 -13.22
C GLU A 31 29.27 -22.55 -11.83
N ASN A 32 30.30 -21.84 -11.34
CA ASN A 32 30.84 -22.07 -10.01
C ASN A 32 29.87 -21.60 -8.93
N ILE A 33 29.13 -20.51 -9.15
CA ILE A 33 28.07 -20.07 -8.21
C ILE A 33 27.03 -21.19 -8.07
N LYS A 34 26.48 -21.71 -9.17
CA LYS A 34 25.49 -22.78 -9.13
C LYS A 34 26.00 -24.07 -8.45
N LYS A 35 27.24 -24.47 -8.72
CA LYS A 35 27.87 -25.63 -8.07
C LYS A 35 28.01 -25.43 -6.56
N VAL A 36 28.41 -24.26 -6.14
CA VAL A 36 28.59 -23.94 -4.71
C VAL A 36 27.24 -23.83 -4.00
N GLU A 37 26.26 -23.18 -4.58
CA GLU A 37 24.91 -23.08 -4.02
C GLU A 37 24.23 -24.45 -3.89
N GLU A 38 24.36 -25.31 -4.92
CA GLU A 38 23.87 -26.68 -4.84
C GLU A 38 24.61 -27.49 -3.75
N ALA A 39 25.93 -27.33 -3.63
CA ALA A 39 26.69 -27.97 -2.57
C ALA A 39 26.29 -27.52 -1.18
N ILE A 40 26.04 -26.21 -1.00
CA ILE A 40 25.53 -25.63 0.25
C ILE A 40 24.17 -26.24 0.59
N ARG A 41 23.24 -26.28 -0.39
CA ARG A 41 21.90 -26.83 -0.23
C ARG A 41 21.91 -28.32 0.15
N VAL A 42 22.70 -29.12 -0.57
CA VAL A 42 22.74 -30.60 -0.35
C VAL A 42 23.46 -30.94 0.94
N LEU A 43 24.50 -30.23 1.30
CA LEU A 43 25.29 -30.49 2.51
C LEU A 43 24.73 -29.79 3.75
N GLY A 44 23.73 -28.91 3.61
CA GLY A 44 23.23 -28.09 4.72
C GLY A 44 24.32 -27.20 5.33
N TYR A 45 25.30 -26.73 4.51
CA TYR A 45 26.39 -25.93 5.01
C TYR A 45 25.93 -24.54 5.43
N GLN A 46 26.28 -24.17 6.65
CA GLN A 46 26.12 -22.82 7.17
C GLN A 46 27.48 -22.19 7.44
N PRO A 47 27.73 -20.95 6.98
CA PRO A 47 28.98 -20.24 7.22
C PRO A 47 29.27 -20.13 8.72
N ASN A 48 30.31 -20.77 9.19
CA ASN A 48 30.69 -20.73 10.61
C ASN A 48 31.47 -19.44 10.90
N ILE A 49 30.77 -18.46 11.49
CA ILE A 49 31.38 -17.20 11.99
C ILE A 49 32.12 -17.43 13.32
N SER A 50 32.01 -18.64 13.90
CA SER A 50 32.56 -19.00 15.20
C SER A 50 34.08 -18.89 15.35
N ALA A 51 34.81 -18.78 14.27
CA ALA A 51 36.27 -18.53 14.36
C ALA A 51 36.63 -17.09 14.80
N ARG A 52 35.64 -16.18 14.80
CA ARG A 52 35.84 -14.77 15.20
C ARG A 52 35.39 -14.44 16.63
N ASN A 53 34.45 -15.20 17.21
CA ASN A 53 33.80 -14.80 18.46
C ASN A 53 33.94 -15.80 19.62
N LEU A 54 35.09 -16.46 19.77
CA LEU A 54 35.36 -17.38 20.89
C LEU A 54 35.40 -16.72 22.29
N LYS A 55 34.76 -15.57 22.48
CA LYS A 55 34.79 -14.84 23.77
C LYS A 55 33.46 -14.23 24.24
N SER A 56 32.34 -14.46 23.61
CA SER A 56 31.07 -13.95 24.13
C SER A 56 30.11 -15.08 24.49
N ASN A 57 29.55 -14.97 25.68
CA ASN A 57 28.62 -15.94 26.31
C ASN A 57 27.23 -15.80 25.62
N HIS A 58 27.08 -16.27 24.36
CA HIS A 58 25.84 -16.10 23.56
C HIS A 58 24.67 -16.98 24.02
N ASP A 59 24.86 -17.92 24.95
CA ASP A 59 23.79 -18.73 25.53
C ASP A 59 22.80 -17.93 26.41
N ARG A 60 23.16 -16.67 26.75
CA ARG A 60 22.32 -15.77 27.55
C ARG A 60 21.57 -14.70 26.72
N ASP A 61 21.71 -14.73 25.41
CA ASP A 61 20.98 -13.83 24.51
C ASP A 61 19.66 -14.47 24.07
N VAL A 62 18.56 -13.75 24.19
CA VAL A 62 17.22 -14.15 23.74
C VAL A 62 16.73 -13.21 22.65
N ALA A 63 16.31 -13.76 21.53
CA ALA A 63 15.62 -12.99 20.49
C ALA A 63 14.13 -12.90 20.78
N VAL A 64 13.53 -11.72 20.63
CA VAL A 64 12.08 -11.52 20.65
C VAL A 64 11.68 -11.04 19.27
N ILE A 65 10.99 -11.89 18.51
CA ILE A 65 10.59 -11.68 17.13
C ILE A 65 9.10 -11.33 17.09
N LEU A 66 8.79 -10.09 16.72
CA LEU A 66 7.44 -9.54 16.77
C LEU A 66 7.02 -9.01 15.38
N PRO A 67 5.71 -9.00 15.08
CA PRO A 67 5.24 -8.38 13.84
C PRO A 67 5.43 -6.86 13.84
N ASN A 68 5.19 -6.19 14.96
CA ASN A 68 5.35 -4.74 15.14
C ASN A 68 5.37 -4.37 16.63
N ILE A 69 5.67 -3.12 16.95
CA ILE A 69 5.59 -2.55 18.30
C ILE A 69 4.47 -1.54 18.46
N SER A 70 3.67 -1.33 17.43
CA SER A 70 2.53 -0.40 17.47
C SER A 70 1.31 -1.01 18.17
N ASP A 71 1.22 -2.34 18.21
CA ASP A 71 0.26 -3.04 19.04
C ASP A 71 0.72 -3.00 20.49
N SER A 72 -0.13 -2.51 21.38
CA SER A 72 0.19 -2.38 22.79
C SER A 72 0.49 -3.73 23.47
N LEU A 73 -0.10 -4.83 22.99
CA LEU A 73 0.26 -6.17 23.47
C LEU A 73 1.74 -6.47 23.25
N PHE A 74 2.23 -6.28 22.01
CA PHE A 74 3.61 -6.65 21.67
C PHE A 74 4.63 -5.72 22.32
N SER A 75 4.33 -4.41 22.42
CA SER A 75 5.21 -3.49 23.11
C SER A 75 5.26 -3.75 24.62
N SER A 76 4.12 -4.00 25.27
CA SER A 76 4.06 -4.29 26.70
C SER A 76 4.69 -5.65 27.01
N LEU A 77 4.45 -6.66 26.16
CA LEU A 77 5.09 -7.96 26.29
C LEU A 77 6.61 -7.86 26.18
N TYR A 78 7.12 -7.12 25.18
CA TYR A 78 8.56 -6.93 25.00
C TYR A 78 9.19 -6.25 26.22
N MET A 79 8.62 -5.14 26.69
CA MET A 79 9.15 -4.40 27.86
C MET A 79 9.17 -5.29 29.11
N THR A 80 8.14 -6.09 29.31
CA THR A 80 8.07 -7.03 30.45
C THR A 80 9.09 -8.17 30.32
N LEU A 81 9.24 -8.71 29.12
CA LEU A 81 10.25 -9.75 28.85
C LEU A 81 11.67 -9.21 29.06
N ASP A 82 11.96 -8.00 28.59
CA ASP A 82 13.27 -7.36 28.79
C ASP A 82 13.60 -7.24 30.27
N GLU A 83 12.65 -6.74 31.08
CA GLU A 83 12.82 -6.62 32.53
C GLU A 83 13.02 -7.99 33.23
N LEU A 84 12.20 -8.97 32.91
CA LEU A 84 12.27 -10.31 33.50
C LEU A 84 13.52 -11.07 33.09
N PHE A 85 13.97 -10.96 31.82
CA PHE A 85 15.20 -11.60 31.38
C PHE A 85 16.43 -10.93 31.97
N VAL A 86 16.45 -9.60 32.11
CA VAL A 86 17.54 -8.87 32.78
C VAL A 86 17.68 -9.31 34.25
N GLN A 87 16.57 -9.55 34.97
CA GLN A 87 16.59 -10.08 36.31
C GLN A 87 17.22 -11.50 36.40
N ASN A 88 17.19 -12.23 35.30
CA ASN A 88 17.83 -13.55 35.14
C ASN A 88 19.20 -13.49 34.46
N GLU A 89 19.83 -12.34 34.44
CA GLU A 89 21.16 -12.09 33.80
C GLU A 89 21.20 -12.45 32.30
N MET A 90 20.08 -12.33 31.60
CA MET A 90 19.96 -12.55 30.16
C MET A 90 19.75 -11.21 29.42
N SER A 91 20.17 -11.14 28.20
CA SER A 91 19.94 -9.97 27.36
C SER A 91 18.94 -10.25 26.26
N VAL A 92 18.07 -9.27 25.96
CA VAL A 92 17.00 -9.39 24.98
C VAL A 92 17.34 -8.60 23.73
N ARG A 93 17.08 -9.18 22.56
CA ARG A 93 17.21 -8.49 21.27
C ARG A 93 15.88 -8.54 20.54
N MET A 94 15.35 -7.38 20.20
CA MET A 94 14.09 -7.26 19.48
C MET A 94 14.35 -7.29 17.97
N TYR A 95 13.50 -8.05 17.25
CA TYR A 95 13.44 -8.10 15.79
C TYR A 95 12.02 -7.88 15.31
N LEU A 96 11.83 -7.04 14.28
CA LEU A 96 10.52 -6.72 13.73
C LEU A 96 10.36 -7.29 12.33
N THR A 97 9.35 -8.13 12.13
CA THR A 97 9.07 -8.77 10.85
C THR A 97 8.14 -7.94 9.97
N ASN A 98 7.31 -7.06 10.54
CA ASN A 98 6.21 -6.37 9.86
C ASN A 98 5.26 -7.33 9.11
N ASP A 99 5.06 -8.53 9.65
CA ASP A 99 4.31 -9.63 9.02
C ASP A 99 4.81 -10.01 7.61
N ILE A 100 6.13 -9.87 7.39
CA ILE A 100 6.77 -10.22 6.12
C ILE A 100 7.60 -11.50 6.31
N ALA A 101 7.16 -12.62 5.72
CA ALA A 101 7.80 -13.93 5.83
C ALA A 101 9.30 -13.89 5.50
N LYS A 102 9.68 -13.17 4.43
CA LYS A 102 11.10 -13.02 4.06
C LYS A 102 11.94 -12.37 5.16
N LYS A 103 11.38 -11.38 5.89
CA LYS A 103 12.08 -10.76 7.02
C LYS A 103 12.26 -11.73 8.18
N GLU A 104 11.24 -12.52 8.49
CA GLU A 104 11.33 -13.55 9.53
C GLU A 104 12.44 -14.55 9.23
N LEU A 105 12.53 -15.04 7.99
CA LEU A 105 13.63 -15.92 7.56
C LEU A 105 15.00 -15.25 7.72
N LEU A 106 15.14 -13.98 7.32
CA LEU A 106 16.38 -13.22 7.47
C LEU A 106 16.76 -13.03 8.96
N VAL A 107 15.79 -12.85 9.84
CA VAL A 107 16.03 -12.78 11.28
C VAL A 107 16.60 -14.11 11.76
N PHE A 108 16.04 -15.25 11.41
CA PHE A 108 16.56 -16.55 11.83
C PHE A 108 17.96 -16.83 11.25
N ASP A 109 18.24 -16.41 10.01
CA ASP A 109 19.60 -16.46 9.46
C ASP A 109 20.57 -15.58 10.25
N GLU A 110 20.13 -14.42 10.72
CA GLU A 110 20.90 -13.55 11.60
C GLU A 110 21.15 -14.18 12.95
N LEU A 111 20.13 -14.79 13.59
CA LEU A 111 20.26 -15.50 14.86
C LEU A 111 21.29 -16.66 14.77
N ARG A 112 21.20 -17.45 13.70
CA ARG A 112 22.18 -18.52 13.43
C ARG A 112 23.60 -17.97 13.29
N ARG A 113 23.78 -16.85 12.58
CA ARG A 113 25.09 -16.19 12.42
C ARG A 113 25.63 -15.64 13.73
N GLN A 114 24.75 -15.10 14.58
CA GLN A 114 25.12 -14.55 15.89
C GLN A 114 25.18 -15.64 17.00
N GLN A 115 24.83 -16.88 16.70
CA GLN A 115 24.76 -18.00 17.67
C GLN A 115 23.75 -17.75 18.80
N ILE A 116 22.65 -17.09 18.52
CA ILE A 116 21.53 -16.94 19.44
C ILE A 116 20.64 -18.17 19.27
N HIS A 117 20.50 -18.96 20.34
CA HIS A 117 19.79 -20.24 20.29
C HIS A 117 18.39 -20.20 20.92
N SER A 118 18.00 -19.07 21.50
CA SER A 118 16.71 -18.92 22.19
C SER A 118 15.90 -17.80 21.55
N ALA A 119 14.64 -18.08 21.19
CA ALA A 119 13.77 -17.06 20.61
C ALA A 119 12.30 -17.20 21.08
N VAL A 120 11.69 -16.06 21.36
CA VAL A 120 10.24 -15.87 21.52
C VAL A 120 9.71 -15.36 20.20
N VAL A 121 8.72 -16.03 19.61
CA VAL A 121 8.32 -15.82 18.21
C VAL A 121 6.82 -15.59 18.09
N VAL A 122 6.43 -14.44 17.55
CA VAL A 122 5.10 -14.22 16.97
C VAL A 122 5.25 -14.39 15.47
N THR A 123 5.07 -15.61 14.97
CA THR A 123 5.36 -15.94 13.57
C THR A 123 4.40 -15.25 12.59
N CYS A 124 4.90 -14.88 11.43
CA CYS A 124 4.08 -14.40 10.30
C CYS A 124 3.84 -15.49 9.22
N GLN A 125 4.38 -16.70 9.42
CA GLN A 125 4.24 -17.82 8.48
C GLN A 125 3.99 -19.15 9.23
N PRO A 126 2.84 -19.30 9.93
CA PRO A 126 2.55 -20.51 10.73
C PRO A 126 2.51 -21.79 9.89
N GLU A 127 2.30 -21.69 8.58
CA GLU A 127 2.29 -22.79 7.62
C GLU A 127 3.69 -23.32 7.28
N ASN A 128 4.76 -22.63 7.67
CA ASN A 128 6.14 -23.03 7.34
C ASN A 128 6.72 -24.01 8.36
N THR A 129 5.97 -25.09 8.62
CA THR A 129 6.28 -26.12 9.63
C THR A 129 7.65 -26.75 9.42
N ALA A 130 8.01 -27.06 8.18
CA ALA A 130 9.30 -27.69 7.85
C ALA A 130 10.48 -26.81 8.28
N PHE A 131 10.39 -25.50 8.12
CA PHE A 131 11.40 -24.55 8.54
C PHE A 131 11.56 -24.53 10.08
N PHE A 132 10.45 -24.45 10.80
CA PHE A 132 10.49 -24.44 12.28
C PHE A 132 10.93 -25.79 12.85
N SER A 133 10.56 -26.91 12.22
CA SER A 133 11.05 -28.24 12.59
C SER A 133 12.58 -28.31 12.46
N GLU A 134 13.13 -27.85 11.34
CA GLU A 134 14.60 -27.77 11.13
C GLU A 134 15.28 -26.93 12.22
N LEU A 135 14.69 -25.80 12.62
CA LEU A 135 15.23 -24.94 13.67
C LEU A 135 15.25 -25.66 15.03
N LEU A 136 14.15 -26.34 15.40
CA LEU A 136 14.05 -27.11 16.65
C LEU A 136 15.05 -28.29 16.64
N GLU A 137 15.14 -29.03 15.54
CA GLU A 137 16.11 -30.13 15.36
C GLU A 137 17.56 -29.64 15.42
N SER A 138 17.83 -28.40 15.00
CA SER A 138 19.15 -27.79 15.13
C SER A 138 19.52 -27.35 16.55
N GLY A 139 18.59 -27.52 17.50
CA GLY A 139 18.78 -27.21 18.93
C GLY A 139 18.38 -25.78 19.30
N MET A 140 17.63 -25.05 18.43
CA MET A 140 17.04 -23.77 18.82
C MET A 140 15.88 -23.98 19.79
N ARG A 141 15.81 -23.15 20.83
CA ARG A 141 14.75 -23.11 21.83
C ARG A 141 13.73 -22.06 21.40
N LEU A 142 12.61 -22.49 20.82
CA LEU A 142 11.56 -21.62 20.33
C LEU A 142 10.34 -21.66 21.24
N ILE A 143 9.79 -20.50 21.57
CA ILE A 143 8.49 -20.34 22.22
C ILE A 143 7.62 -19.50 21.29
N PHE A 144 6.57 -20.10 20.76
CA PHE A 144 5.61 -19.40 19.92
C PHE A 144 4.54 -18.72 20.78
N VAL A 145 4.14 -17.52 20.35
CA VAL A 145 3.19 -16.68 21.07
C VAL A 145 2.06 -16.25 20.14
N GLU A 146 0.81 -16.46 20.57
CA GLU A 146 -0.44 -16.09 19.88
C GLU A 146 -0.67 -16.78 18.53
N ARG A 147 0.38 -17.05 17.76
CA ARG A 147 0.29 -17.65 16.42
C ARG A 147 0.97 -19.01 16.42
N GLU A 148 0.16 -20.04 16.47
CA GLU A 148 0.60 -21.43 16.53
C GLU A 148 1.07 -21.90 15.16
N PRO A 149 2.29 -22.49 15.02
CA PRO A 149 2.67 -23.19 13.81
C PRO A 149 1.78 -24.40 13.55
N LEU A 150 1.40 -24.61 12.28
CA LEU A 150 0.53 -25.74 11.92
C LEU A 150 1.27 -27.07 12.04
N ASP A 151 0.60 -28.07 12.63
CA ASP A 151 1.09 -29.44 12.71
C ASP A 151 2.53 -29.57 13.26
N LEU A 152 2.90 -28.73 14.25
CA LEU A 152 4.22 -28.72 14.88
C LEU A 152 4.09 -28.86 16.40
N ASP A 153 4.72 -29.88 16.94
CA ASP A 153 4.88 -29.98 18.40
C ASP A 153 5.90 -28.95 18.88
N CYS A 154 5.44 -27.92 19.60
CA CYS A 154 6.28 -26.81 20.04
C CYS A 154 5.75 -26.20 21.36
N ASN A 155 6.56 -25.38 22.04
CA ASN A 155 6.07 -24.54 23.10
C ASN A 155 5.22 -23.42 22.54
N PHE A 156 3.99 -23.32 23.00
CA PHE A 156 3.04 -22.33 22.54
C PHE A 156 2.27 -21.68 23.70
N ILE A 157 2.18 -20.37 23.69
CA ILE A 157 1.41 -19.62 24.69
C ILE A 157 0.46 -18.66 23.96
N SER A 158 -0.82 -18.73 24.31
CA SER A 158 -1.85 -17.87 23.72
C SER A 158 -2.88 -17.39 24.73
N PHE A 159 -3.75 -16.48 24.30
CA PHE A 159 -4.95 -16.11 25.03
C PHE A 159 -6.17 -16.88 24.55
N GLN A 160 -7.16 -17.06 25.44
CA GLN A 160 -8.48 -17.62 25.12
C GLN A 160 -9.34 -16.57 24.39
N ASN A 161 -8.92 -16.19 23.17
CA ASN A 161 -9.56 -15.14 22.38
C ASN A 161 -11.00 -15.52 22.02
N ASP A 162 -11.29 -16.81 21.79
CA ASP A 162 -12.65 -17.33 21.56
C ASP A 162 -13.60 -16.99 22.71
N LYS A 163 -13.17 -17.22 23.96
CA LYS A 163 -14.00 -16.93 25.15
C LYS A 163 -14.19 -15.43 25.35
N SER A 164 -13.18 -14.62 25.02
CA SER A 164 -13.25 -13.18 25.16
C SER A 164 -14.23 -12.57 24.16
N ILE A 165 -14.14 -12.95 22.88
CA ILE A 165 -15.08 -12.51 21.85
C ILE A 165 -16.50 -13.02 22.12
N TYR A 166 -16.64 -14.28 22.53
CA TYR A 166 -17.92 -14.84 22.96
C TYR A 166 -18.54 -14.01 24.11
N SER A 167 -17.76 -13.67 25.13
CA SER A 167 -18.21 -12.84 26.25
C SER A 167 -18.56 -11.40 25.80
N ALA A 168 -17.81 -10.83 24.86
CA ALA A 168 -18.08 -9.50 24.32
C ALA A 168 -19.43 -9.48 23.59
N VAL A 169 -19.70 -10.44 22.71
CA VAL A 169 -20.98 -10.58 22.01
C VAL A 169 -22.12 -10.70 23.00
N ASN A 170 -22.04 -11.63 23.97
CA ASN A 170 -23.10 -11.84 24.95
C ASN A 170 -23.35 -10.62 25.84
N THR A 171 -22.27 -9.87 26.18
CA THR A 171 -22.40 -8.62 26.94
C THR A 171 -23.17 -7.55 26.12
N LEU A 172 -22.92 -7.45 24.84
CA LEU A 172 -23.64 -6.53 23.94
C LEU A 172 -25.09 -6.95 23.76
N LEU A 173 -25.35 -8.27 23.57
CA LEU A 173 -26.71 -8.81 23.46
C LEU A 173 -27.54 -8.57 24.73
N ALA A 174 -26.95 -8.76 25.91
CA ALA A 174 -27.61 -8.49 27.20
C ALA A 174 -27.99 -7.00 27.35
N ARG A 175 -27.36 -6.10 26.59
CA ARG A 175 -27.69 -4.67 26.53
C ARG A 175 -28.65 -4.31 25.38
N GLY A 176 -29.24 -5.30 24.75
CA GLY A 176 -30.23 -5.14 23.68
C GLY A 176 -29.63 -4.87 22.29
N VAL A 177 -28.32 -4.95 22.12
CA VAL A 177 -27.62 -4.82 20.83
C VAL A 177 -27.76 -6.12 20.04
N LYS A 178 -28.30 -6.09 18.82
CA LYS A 178 -28.53 -7.31 18.02
C LYS A 178 -27.71 -7.37 16.73
N LYS A 179 -27.31 -6.22 16.20
CA LYS A 179 -26.57 -6.10 14.95
C LYS A 179 -25.10 -5.84 15.27
N ILE A 180 -24.36 -6.91 15.44
CA ILE A 180 -22.97 -6.89 15.88
C ILE A 180 -22.07 -7.36 14.74
N ALA A 181 -21.04 -6.59 14.36
CA ALA A 181 -20.02 -6.99 13.40
C ALA A 181 -18.69 -7.34 14.11
N LEU A 182 -17.85 -8.09 13.42
CA LEU A 182 -16.49 -8.45 13.85
C LEU A 182 -15.48 -7.97 12.82
N ILE A 183 -14.44 -7.26 13.27
CA ILE A 183 -13.25 -6.96 12.49
C ILE A 183 -12.07 -7.72 13.11
N THR A 184 -11.39 -8.53 12.29
CA THR A 184 -10.33 -9.44 12.68
C THR A 184 -9.17 -9.37 11.68
N SER A 185 -8.02 -9.96 12.01
CA SER A 185 -6.88 -10.04 11.11
C SER A 185 -6.91 -11.31 10.25
N LEU A 186 -5.76 -11.67 9.67
CA LEU A 186 -5.64 -12.80 8.74
C LEU A 186 -5.99 -14.14 9.41
N GLN A 187 -6.81 -14.91 8.76
CA GLN A 187 -7.26 -16.22 9.26
C GLN A 187 -6.22 -17.33 9.10
N SER A 188 -5.03 -17.03 8.61
CA SER A 188 -3.85 -17.89 8.73
C SER A 188 -3.31 -17.95 10.17
N PHE A 189 -3.70 -17.01 11.04
CA PHE A 189 -3.26 -16.95 12.43
C PHE A 189 -4.28 -17.60 13.37
N SER A 190 -3.85 -18.54 14.20
CA SER A 190 -4.70 -19.30 15.13
C SER A 190 -5.47 -18.38 16.09
N CYS A 191 -4.83 -17.33 16.63
CA CYS A 191 -5.47 -16.35 17.50
C CYS A 191 -6.68 -15.65 16.86
N GLU A 192 -6.61 -15.38 15.55
CA GLU A 192 -7.69 -14.74 14.81
C GLU A 192 -8.80 -15.71 14.41
N GLN A 193 -8.46 -16.98 14.16
CA GLN A 193 -9.45 -18.05 13.99
C GLN A 193 -10.31 -18.20 15.25
N LEU A 194 -9.66 -18.23 16.42
CA LEU A 194 -10.36 -18.28 17.72
C LEU A 194 -11.32 -17.10 17.90
N CYS A 195 -10.96 -15.89 17.46
CA CYS A 195 -11.87 -14.74 17.48
C CYS A 195 -13.14 -15.00 16.66
N VAL A 196 -12.99 -15.52 15.44
CA VAL A 196 -14.13 -15.84 14.55
C VAL A 196 -14.97 -16.98 15.12
N GLU A 197 -14.36 -17.99 15.69
CA GLU A 197 -15.06 -19.11 16.34
C GLU A 197 -15.90 -18.64 17.54
N GLY A 198 -15.32 -17.83 18.42
CA GLY A 198 -16.02 -17.24 19.56
C GLY A 198 -17.22 -16.39 19.14
N TYR A 199 -17.06 -15.59 18.09
CA TYR A 199 -18.14 -14.77 17.51
C TYR A 199 -19.25 -15.65 16.94
N LYS A 200 -18.92 -16.61 16.06
CA LYS A 200 -19.89 -17.52 15.44
C LYS A 200 -20.68 -18.32 16.47
N ARG A 201 -19.98 -18.84 17.49
CA ARG A 201 -20.61 -19.58 18.59
C ARG A 201 -21.61 -18.71 19.34
N ALA A 202 -21.24 -17.48 19.71
CA ALA A 202 -22.12 -16.58 20.44
C ALA A 202 -23.38 -16.20 19.60
N ILE A 203 -23.22 -15.89 18.31
CA ILE A 203 -24.36 -15.59 17.42
C ILE A 203 -25.31 -16.78 17.29
N SER A 204 -24.78 -17.99 17.10
CA SER A 204 -25.56 -19.22 16.94
C SER A 204 -26.32 -19.58 18.22
N GLU A 205 -25.66 -19.58 19.39
CA GLU A 205 -26.30 -19.93 20.67
C GLU A 205 -27.40 -18.95 21.09
N ASN A 206 -27.33 -17.70 20.63
CA ASN A 206 -28.38 -16.70 20.85
C ASN A 206 -29.46 -16.69 19.75
N SER A 207 -29.50 -17.70 18.89
CA SER A 207 -30.49 -17.85 17.81
C SER A 207 -30.54 -16.65 16.85
N LEU A 208 -29.41 -15.97 16.64
CA LEU A 208 -29.26 -14.90 15.66
C LEU A 208 -28.78 -15.46 14.33
N THR A 209 -29.15 -14.78 13.25
CA THR A 209 -28.66 -15.13 11.91
C THR A 209 -27.22 -14.69 11.77
N LEU A 210 -26.33 -15.64 11.49
CA LEU A 210 -24.94 -15.35 11.13
C LEU A 210 -24.91 -14.74 9.71
N LEU A 211 -24.49 -13.50 9.62
CA LEU A 211 -24.26 -12.81 8.34
C LEU A 211 -22.75 -12.81 8.05
N PRO A 212 -22.29 -13.54 7.00
CA PRO A 212 -20.86 -13.55 6.64
C PRO A 212 -20.29 -12.17 6.39
N ASP A 213 -21.10 -11.26 5.81
CA ASP A 213 -20.72 -9.88 5.51
C ASP A 213 -20.51 -9.01 6.76
N TYR A 214 -20.89 -9.46 7.94
CA TYR A 214 -20.58 -8.78 9.20
C TYR A 214 -19.20 -9.13 9.76
N ILE A 215 -18.48 -10.07 9.12
CA ILE A 215 -17.11 -10.41 9.48
C ILE A 215 -16.18 -9.80 8.44
N ARG A 216 -15.28 -8.91 8.87
CA ARG A 216 -14.25 -8.31 8.03
C ARG A 216 -12.87 -8.83 8.44
N MET A 217 -12.21 -9.46 7.48
CA MET A 217 -10.82 -9.92 7.62
C MET A 217 -9.88 -8.87 7.03
N THR A 218 -8.85 -8.52 7.77
CA THR A 218 -7.90 -7.43 7.44
C THR A 218 -6.47 -7.94 7.55
N VAL A 219 -5.48 -7.05 7.41
CA VAL A 219 -4.08 -7.37 7.75
C VAL A 219 -3.68 -6.87 9.15
N GLY A 220 -4.65 -6.41 9.97
CA GLY A 220 -4.48 -6.15 11.39
C GLY A 220 -3.89 -4.78 11.74
N THR A 221 -3.99 -3.77 10.84
CA THR A 221 -3.49 -2.42 11.11
C THR A 221 -4.61 -1.45 11.52
N ARG A 222 -4.25 -0.27 12.02
CA ARG A 222 -5.20 0.82 12.32
C ARG A 222 -5.95 1.26 11.06
N GLU A 223 -5.23 1.36 9.96
CA GLU A 223 -5.73 1.74 8.65
C GLU A 223 -6.77 0.74 8.15
N ASP A 224 -6.50 -0.54 8.34
CA ASP A 224 -7.44 -1.58 7.92
C ASP A 224 -8.67 -1.61 8.82
N GLY A 225 -8.51 -1.41 10.13
CA GLY A 225 -9.63 -1.21 11.06
C GLY A 225 -10.51 -0.03 10.64
N PHE A 226 -9.89 1.08 10.22
CA PHE A 226 -10.61 2.25 9.71
C PHE A 226 -11.38 1.92 8.43
N LYS A 227 -10.73 1.35 7.43
CA LYS A 227 -11.37 0.97 6.14
C LYS A 227 -12.52 -0.02 6.35
N ALA A 228 -12.28 -1.07 7.12
CA ALA A 228 -13.27 -2.10 7.40
C ALA A 228 -14.49 -1.54 8.15
N ALA A 229 -14.27 -0.64 9.10
CA ALA A 229 -15.36 0.02 9.82
C ALA A 229 -16.17 0.95 8.93
N VAL A 230 -15.51 1.76 8.09
CA VAL A 230 -16.20 2.61 7.12
C VAL A 230 -17.06 1.76 6.16
N ASP A 231 -16.48 0.67 5.63
CA ASP A 231 -17.21 -0.26 4.76
C ASP A 231 -18.45 -0.85 5.44
N LEU A 232 -18.29 -1.36 6.67
CA LEU A 232 -19.40 -1.90 7.44
C LEU A 232 -20.49 -0.86 7.71
N ILE A 233 -20.13 0.32 8.19
CA ILE A 233 -21.09 1.39 8.53
C ILE A 233 -21.82 1.91 7.27
N THR A 234 -21.12 1.96 6.13
CA THR A 234 -21.70 2.48 4.89
C THR A 234 -22.65 1.49 4.23
N HIS A 235 -22.29 0.20 4.19
CA HIS A 235 -23.09 -0.82 3.54
C HIS A 235 -24.16 -1.44 4.44
N PHE A 236 -23.96 -1.40 5.76
CA PHE A 236 -24.86 -1.96 6.77
C PHE A 236 -25.15 -0.92 7.86
N PRO A 237 -25.89 0.15 7.55
CA PRO A 237 -26.17 1.24 8.49
C PRO A 237 -26.95 0.79 9.72
N GLU A 238 -27.53 -0.41 9.72
CA GLU A 238 -28.19 -1.03 10.86
C GLU A 238 -27.24 -1.63 11.89
N ILE A 239 -25.92 -1.65 11.65
CA ILE A 239 -24.93 -2.16 12.62
C ILE A 239 -24.95 -1.28 13.88
N GLU A 240 -25.13 -1.94 15.02
CA GLU A 240 -25.21 -1.31 16.34
C GLU A 240 -23.90 -1.46 17.15
N ALA A 241 -23.07 -2.43 16.79
CA ALA A 241 -21.76 -2.63 17.43
C ALA A 241 -20.73 -3.26 16.51
N ILE A 242 -19.45 -2.93 16.75
CA ILE A 242 -18.29 -3.53 16.09
C ILE A 242 -17.35 -4.06 17.16
N ILE A 243 -16.95 -5.31 17.04
CA ILE A 243 -15.94 -5.96 17.88
C ILE A 243 -14.62 -6.04 17.10
N CYS A 244 -13.49 -5.74 17.74
CA CYS A 244 -12.16 -5.79 17.16
C CYS A 244 -11.28 -6.84 17.86
N SER A 245 -10.51 -7.61 17.12
CA SER A 245 -9.57 -8.59 17.70
C SER A 245 -8.32 -7.96 18.31
N SER A 246 -8.05 -6.67 18.08
CA SER A 246 -6.90 -5.97 18.64
C SER A 246 -7.17 -4.48 18.88
N THR A 247 -6.30 -3.85 19.70
CA THR A 247 -6.33 -2.39 19.93
C THR A 247 -5.95 -1.59 18.70
N LEU A 248 -5.11 -2.10 17.81
CA LEU A 248 -4.80 -1.43 16.54
C LEU A 248 -6.05 -1.27 15.69
N LEU A 249 -6.80 -2.34 15.50
CA LEU A 249 -8.08 -2.30 14.78
C LEU A 249 -9.08 -1.36 15.47
N LEU A 250 -9.13 -1.40 16.81
CA LEU A 250 -9.99 -0.52 17.62
C LEU A 250 -9.74 0.96 17.32
N HIS A 251 -8.48 1.40 17.24
CA HIS A 251 -8.16 2.79 16.93
C HIS A 251 -8.77 3.23 15.60
N GLY A 252 -8.65 2.37 14.57
CA GLY A 252 -9.25 2.61 13.26
C GLY A 252 -10.77 2.71 13.33
N VAL A 253 -11.42 1.77 14.02
CA VAL A 253 -12.89 1.73 14.18
C VAL A 253 -13.41 2.96 14.90
N ILE A 254 -12.76 3.40 15.99
CA ILE A 254 -13.16 4.60 16.74
C ILE A 254 -13.05 5.83 15.83
N ARG A 255 -11.97 5.95 15.06
CA ARG A 255 -11.80 7.05 14.10
C ARG A 255 -12.88 7.03 13.02
N ALA A 256 -13.19 5.86 12.45
CA ALA A 256 -14.25 5.70 11.46
C ALA A 256 -15.61 6.10 12.03
N ALA A 257 -15.98 5.56 13.19
CA ALA A 257 -17.24 5.88 13.85
C ALA A 257 -17.37 7.38 14.17
N HIS A 258 -16.28 8.04 14.54
CA HIS A 258 -16.26 9.48 14.76
C HIS A 258 -16.48 10.28 13.48
N LEU A 259 -15.73 9.98 12.42
CA LEU A 259 -15.78 10.73 11.15
C LEU A 259 -17.08 10.48 10.37
N THR A 260 -17.63 9.26 10.43
CA THR A 260 -18.92 8.94 9.78
C THR A 260 -20.14 9.32 10.63
N HIS A 261 -19.92 9.99 11.76
CA HIS A 261 -20.97 10.42 12.70
C HIS A 261 -21.76 9.28 13.36
N HIS A 262 -21.21 8.07 13.41
CA HIS A 262 -21.82 6.90 14.05
C HIS A 262 -21.28 6.62 15.47
N GLY A 263 -20.40 7.47 16.00
CA GLY A 263 -19.75 7.25 17.30
C GLY A 263 -20.69 7.16 18.51
N HIS A 264 -21.93 7.64 18.36
CA HIS A 264 -22.98 7.53 19.37
C HIS A 264 -23.94 6.36 19.15
N ILE A 265 -23.95 5.77 17.95
CA ILE A 265 -24.83 4.69 17.54
C ILE A 265 -24.08 3.36 17.67
N VAL A 266 -22.85 3.28 17.17
CA VAL A 266 -22.04 2.06 17.16
C VAL A 266 -21.27 1.92 18.45
N ARG A 267 -21.58 0.87 19.21
CA ARG A 267 -20.80 0.47 20.38
C ARG A 267 -19.59 -0.32 19.93
N VAL A 268 -18.46 -0.12 20.59
CA VAL A 268 -17.22 -0.79 20.21
C VAL A 268 -16.75 -1.67 21.36
N ALA A 269 -16.29 -2.89 21.02
CA ALA A 269 -15.61 -3.79 21.94
C ALA A 269 -14.29 -4.23 21.31
N ALA A 270 -13.27 -4.46 22.13
CA ALA A 270 -11.98 -4.93 21.65
C ALA A 270 -11.23 -5.75 22.70
N LEU A 271 -10.28 -6.58 22.23
CA LEU A 271 -9.22 -7.11 23.05
C LEU A 271 -8.21 -5.98 23.29
N GLY A 272 -8.10 -5.56 24.53
CA GLY A 272 -7.16 -4.53 24.99
C GLY A 272 -6.04 -5.12 25.83
N ASP A 273 -5.06 -4.32 26.22
CA ASP A 273 -3.85 -4.84 26.82
C ASP A 273 -3.58 -4.31 28.23
N ASP A 274 -4.12 -3.13 28.57
CA ASP A 274 -3.90 -2.54 29.89
C ASP A 274 -5.04 -1.63 30.37
N SER A 275 -4.92 -1.10 31.60
CA SER A 275 -5.87 -0.19 32.21
C SER A 275 -5.92 1.21 31.57
N TRP A 276 -4.87 1.64 30.88
CA TRP A 276 -4.82 2.94 30.19
C TRP A 276 -5.87 3.02 29.11
N ASN A 277 -6.16 1.92 28.43
CA ASN A 277 -7.19 1.84 27.41
C ASN A 277 -8.59 2.21 27.96
N LYS A 278 -8.84 1.99 29.22
CA LYS A 278 -10.11 2.34 29.88
C LYS A 278 -10.37 3.86 29.89
N GLU A 279 -9.35 4.64 30.19
CA GLU A 279 -9.46 6.11 30.25
C GLU A 279 -9.44 6.71 28.84
N MET A 280 -8.65 6.16 27.93
CA MET A 280 -8.60 6.59 26.53
C MET A 280 -9.87 6.28 25.76
N TYR A 281 -10.58 5.17 26.14
CA TYR A 281 -11.77 4.68 25.42
C TYR A 281 -12.94 4.43 26.37
N PRO A 282 -13.47 5.48 27.03
CA PRO A 282 -14.47 5.31 28.12
C PRO A 282 -15.77 4.66 27.68
N TYR A 283 -16.09 4.72 26.37
CA TYR A 283 -17.32 4.15 25.81
C TYR A 283 -17.10 2.76 25.17
N THR A 284 -15.90 2.20 25.27
CA THR A 284 -15.53 0.92 24.66
C THR A 284 -15.53 -0.20 25.70
N LEU A 285 -16.09 -1.36 25.33
CA LEU A 285 -15.99 -2.58 26.12
C LEU A 285 -14.65 -3.24 25.83
N LEU A 286 -13.76 -3.25 26.82
CA LEU A 286 -12.40 -3.80 26.68
C LEU A 286 -12.23 -5.11 27.46
N PHE A 287 -11.46 -6.04 26.88
CA PHE A 287 -10.98 -7.27 27.50
C PHE A 287 -9.46 -7.19 27.57
N SER A 288 -8.91 -7.09 28.76
CA SER A 288 -7.46 -7.05 28.99
C SER A 288 -6.84 -8.43 28.86
N ARG A 289 -5.77 -8.49 28.09
CA ARG A 289 -4.93 -9.68 27.97
C ARG A 289 -3.83 -9.61 29.03
N PRO A 290 -3.65 -10.65 29.87
CA PRO A 290 -2.67 -10.64 30.96
C PRO A 290 -1.24 -10.85 30.42
N TYR A 291 -0.68 -9.85 29.74
CA TYR A 291 0.65 -9.92 29.11
C TYR A 291 1.79 -10.14 30.11
N PHE A 292 1.66 -9.65 31.35
CA PHE A 292 2.65 -9.91 32.40
C PHE A 292 2.70 -11.41 32.77
N GLU A 293 1.54 -12.06 32.94
CA GLU A 293 1.47 -13.49 33.18
C GLU A 293 2.04 -14.28 32.01
N MET A 294 1.75 -13.84 30.76
CA MET A 294 2.30 -14.43 29.56
C MET A 294 3.84 -14.32 29.56
N ALA A 295 4.39 -13.14 29.82
CA ALA A 295 5.83 -12.92 29.88
C ALA A 295 6.50 -13.80 30.94
N SER A 296 5.89 -13.90 32.13
CA SER A 296 6.40 -14.76 33.22
C SER A 296 6.46 -16.22 32.79
N LYS A 297 5.38 -16.73 32.15
CA LYS A 297 5.34 -18.12 31.63
C LYS A 297 6.35 -18.37 30.53
N ILE A 298 6.60 -17.36 29.66
CA ILE A 298 7.63 -17.46 28.62
C ILE A 298 9.02 -17.60 29.25
N VAL A 299 9.32 -16.77 30.27
CA VAL A 299 10.63 -16.81 30.94
C VAL A 299 10.81 -18.16 31.67
N ASP A 300 9.79 -18.61 32.42
CA ASP A 300 9.82 -19.90 33.11
C ASP A 300 10.11 -21.06 32.13
N LEU A 301 9.37 -21.10 31.01
CA LEU A 301 9.56 -22.15 29.99
C LEU A 301 10.94 -22.08 29.35
N LEU A 302 11.49 -20.91 29.13
CA LEU A 302 12.78 -20.77 28.47
C LEU A 302 13.92 -21.16 29.40
N LEU A 303 13.82 -20.82 30.69
CA LEU A 303 14.76 -21.24 31.73
C LEU A 303 14.69 -22.75 31.95
N ASP A 304 13.49 -23.35 32.07
CA ASP A 304 13.31 -24.80 32.16
C ASP A 304 13.98 -25.54 31.00
N ASN A 305 13.86 -24.99 29.78
CA ASN A 305 14.47 -25.55 28.57
C ASN A 305 16.01 -25.45 28.55
N MET A 306 16.57 -24.47 29.25
CA MET A 306 18.01 -24.34 29.38
C MET A 306 18.62 -25.31 30.38
N GLU A 307 17.89 -25.64 31.44
CA GLU A 307 18.37 -26.54 32.52
C GLU A 307 18.17 -28.02 32.19
N ASN A 308 17.10 -28.39 31.46
CA ASN A 308 16.64 -29.78 31.29
C ASN A 308 16.70 -30.26 29.83
N SER A 309 17.85 -30.21 29.19
CA SER A 309 18.01 -30.57 27.77
C SER A 309 17.76 -32.05 27.40
N ALA A 310 17.57 -32.96 28.36
CA ALA A 310 17.51 -34.41 28.09
C ALA A 310 16.09 -35.01 28.01
N PHE A 311 15.06 -34.35 28.59
CA PHE A 311 13.66 -34.82 28.58
C PHE A 311 12.75 -33.60 28.45
N PHE A 312 12.50 -33.15 27.21
CA PHE A 312 11.74 -31.96 26.94
C PHE A 312 10.33 -32.30 26.46
N GLU A 313 9.31 -31.92 27.25
CA GLU A 313 7.90 -31.99 26.86
C GLU A 313 7.42 -30.60 26.46
N TYR A 314 6.92 -30.45 25.26
CA TYR A 314 6.36 -29.17 24.78
C TYR A 314 5.08 -28.83 25.55
N LYS A 315 4.94 -27.56 25.94
CA LYS A 315 3.80 -27.07 26.72
C LYS A 315 2.92 -26.16 25.89
N GLN A 316 1.62 -26.41 25.97
CA GLN A 316 0.56 -25.58 25.43
C GLN A 316 -0.12 -24.83 26.58
N ILE A 317 0.01 -23.48 26.61
CA ILE A 317 -0.54 -22.65 27.70
C ILE A 317 -1.54 -21.66 27.12
N SER A 318 -2.74 -21.62 27.70
CA SER A 318 -3.80 -20.71 27.27
C SER A 318 -4.29 -19.85 28.43
N LEU A 319 -4.14 -18.55 28.33
CA LEU A 319 -4.45 -17.56 29.37
C LEU A 319 -5.82 -16.91 29.12
N THR A 320 -6.52 -16.58 30.21
CA THR A 320 -7.87 -16.00 30.11
C THR A 320 -7.82 -14.49 30.27
N PRO A 321 -8.22 -13.72 29.23
CA PRO A 321 -8.40 -12.26 29.36
C PRO A 321 -9.51 -11.88 30.33
N SER A 322 -9.38 -10.72 30.97
CA SER A 322 -10.35 -10.18 31.91
C SER A 322 -11.04 -8.91 31.35
N ARG A 323 -12.31 -8.74 31.70
CA ARG A 323 -13.09 -7.57 31.28
C ARG A 323 -12.69 -6.31 32.06
N LEU A 324 -12.45 -5.18 31.36
CA LEU A 324 -11.98 -3.93 31.98
C LEU A 324 -13.05 -2.85 32.18
N SER A 325 -13.99 -2.63 31.25
CA SER A 325 -14.88 -1.48 31.37
C SER A 325 -16.30 -1.64 30.83
N PRO A 326 -17.26 -0.92 31.40
CA PRO A 326 -18.63 -0.81 30.87
C PRO A 326 -18.72 0.21 29.73
N VAL A 327 -19.74 0.09 28.90
CA VAL A 327 -20.10 1.04 27.82
C VAL A 327 -21.23 1.95 28.28
N GLU A 328 -21.10 3.27 28.12
CA GLU A 328 -22.14 4.26 28.42
C GLU A 328 -22.73 4.89 27.14
N LYS A 329 -23.95 5.43 27.24
CA LYS A 329 -24.69 6.04 26.09
C LYS A 329 -24.33 7.51 25.91
N ALA A 330 -24.06 7.96 24.70
CA ALA A 330 -23.88 9.38 24.33
C ALA A 330 -25.13 9.98 23.68
N SER A 331 -25.43 11.27 23.91
CA SER A 331 -26.60 12.01 23.41
C SER A 331 -26.22 13.18 22.48
N LEU A 332 -27.06 13.52 21.51
CA LEU A 332 -26.86 14.54 20.46
C LEU A 332 -27.58 15.87 20.73
N PRO A 333 -27.08 17.01 20.22
CA PRO A 333 -27.81 18.30 20.20
C PRO A 333 -28.52 18.57 18.87
N SER A 334 -29.64 19.35 18.90
CA SER A 334 -30.57 19.57 17.79
C SER A 334 -30.74 21.03 17.36
N GLY A 335 -31.00 21.32 16.05
CA GLY A 335 -31.93 22.37 15.65
C GLY A 335 -31.51 23.52 14.71
N ALA A 336 -30.74 23.30 13.63
CA ALA A 336 -30.64 24.28 12.53
C ALA A 336 -30.90 23.62 11.16
N VAL A 337 -31.55 24.31 10.24
CA VAL A 337 -31.82 23.82 8.88
C VAL A 337 -30.48 23.76 8.13
N PRO A 338 -30.09 22.59 7.57
CA PRO A 338 -28.83 22.46 6.86
C PRO A 338 -28.85 23.23 5.55
N GLN A 339 -27.69 23.77 5.18
CA GLN A 339 -27.42 24.27 3.83
C GLN A 339 -27.29 23.08 2.86
N ARG A 340 -27.79 23.21 1.65
CA ARG A 340 -27.73 22.13 0.66
C ARG A 340 -26.78 22.48 -0.46
N LEU A 341 -25.95 21.51 -0.85
CA LEU A 341 -25.04 21.61 -1.98
C LEU A 341 -25.24 20.42 -2.94
N SER A 342 -25.17 20.70 -4.23
CA SER A 342 -25.13 19.70 -5.29
C SER A 342 -23.70 19.59 -5.82
N VAL A 343 -23.13 18.39 -5.77
CA VAL A 343 -21.72 18.13 -6.09
C VAL A 343 -21.60 17.04 -7.14
N ALA A 344 -20.95 17.33 -8.28
CA ALA A 344 -20.57 16.32 -9.26
C ALA A 344 -19.13 15.87 -9.04
N ILE A 345 -18.89 14.56 -9.03
CA ILE A 345 -17.58 14.00 -8.80
C ILE A 345 -17.31 12.82 -9.73
N VAL A 346 -16.06 12.67 -10.15
CA VAL A 346 -15.64 11.51 -10.93
C VAL A 346 -15.77 10.22 -10.10
N ASP A 347 -16.23 9.17 -10.74
CA ASP A 347 -16.32 7.83 -10.13
C ASP A 347 -14.93 7.28 -9.77
N GLY A 348 -14.84 6.59 -8.66
CA GLY A 348 -13.62 5.96 -8.15
C GLY A 348 -13.37 6.22 -6.66
N GLU A 349 -12.13 5.99 -6.22
CA GLU A 349 -11.71 6.06 -4.82
C GLU A 349 -11.94 7.44 -4.19
N MET A 350 -11.86 8.49 -4.99
CA MET A 350 -12.13 9.87 -4.56
C MET A 350 -13.60 10.03 -4.15
N ALA A 351 -14.54 9.58 -4.99
CA ALA A 351 -15.96 9.62 -4.71
C ALA A 351 -16.31 8.76 -3.48
N HIS A 352 -15.69 7.58 -3.37
CA HIS A 352 -15.85 6.70 -2.22
C HIS A 352 -15.42 7.39 -0.93
N SER A 353 -14.23 7.97 -0.89
CA SER A 353 -13.69 8.64 0.30
C SER A 353 -14.59 9.78 0.77
N ILE A 354 -15.06 10.63 -0.15
CA ILE A 354 -15.95 11.76 0.14
C ILE A 354 -17.27 11.26 0.70
N LYS A 355 -17.93 10.32 -0.01
CA LYS A 355 -19.23 9.76 0.40
C LYS A 355 -19.19 9.22 1.83
N CYS A 356 -18.09 8.51 2.20
CA CYS A 356 -17.93 7.96 3.53
C CYS A 356 -17.78 9.03 4.64
N LEU A 357 -17.23 10.20 4.30
CA LEU A 357 -16.92 11.25 5.26
C LEU A 357 -17.98 12.38 5.33
N LEU A 358 -18.97 12.42 4.43
CA LEU A 358 -20.06 13.42 4.43
C LEU A 358 -20.72 13.65 5.81
N PRO A 359 -20.94 12.62 6.66
CA PRO A 359 -21.48 12.84 8.00
C PRO A 359 -20.63 13.77 8.89
N ASP A 360 -19.30 13.82 8.68
CA ASP A 360 -18.43 14.75 9.40
C ASP A 360 -18.62 16.20 8.93
N LEU A 361 -18.79 16.40 7.62
CA LEU A 361 -19.15 17.72 7.06
C LEU A 361 -20.46 18.23 7.63
N GLN A 362 -21.50 17.40 7.63
CA GLN A 362 -22.81 17.77 8.18
C GLN A 362 -22.73 18.14 9.66
N ARG A 363 -21.95 17.38 10.44
CA ARG A 363 -21.73 17.65 11.85
C ARG A 363 -20.98 18.96 12.10
N LYS A 364 -19.93 19.26 11.30
CA LYS A 364 -19.06 20.43 11.52
C LYS A 364 -19.66 21.72 10.96
N PHE A 365 -20.28 21.66 9.80
CA PHE A 365 -20.69 22.84 9.02
C PHE A 365 -22.19 22.93 8.77
N ASN A 366 -22.97 21.94 9.18
CA ASN A 366 -24.41 21.85 8.90
C ASN A 366 -24.74 21.94 7.40
N ILE A 367 -23.97 21.21 6.57
CA ILE A 367 -24.12 21.14 5.11
C ILE A 367 -24.57 19.73 4.73
N GLU A 368 -25.67 19.62 3.99
CA GLU A 368 -26.14 18.40 3.32
C GLU A 368 -25.67 18.41 1.86
N VAL A 369 -25.12 17.30 1.38
CA VAL A 369 -24.61 17.18 0.03
C VAL A 369 -25.43 16.16 -0.76
N SER A 370 -25.95 16.58 -1.93
CA SER A 370 -26.39 15.69 -3.00
C SER A 370 -25.18 15.39 -3.88
N LEU A 371 -24.69 14.15 -3.87
CA LEU A 371 -23.48 13.74 -4.57
C LEU A 371 -23.81 12.93 -5.81
N ASP A 372 -23.51 13.49 -6.99
CA ASP A 372 -23.58 12.79 -8.27
C ASP A 372 -22.22 12.22 -8.63
N VAL A 373 -22.10 10.89 -8.62
CA VAL A 373 -20.89 10.16 -9.00
C VAL A 373 -20.99 9.77 -10.48
N LEU A 374 -20.08 10.30 -11.30
CA LEU A 374 -20.16 10.21 -12.75
C LEU A 374 -18.90 9.57 -13.36
N PRO A 375 -19.04 8.72 -14.38
CA PRO A 375 -17.89 8.32 -15.21
C PRO A 375 -17.17 9.54 -15.79
N TYR A 376 -15.86 9.41 -16.02
CA TYR A 376 -14.99 10.50 -16.50
C TYR A 376 -15.57 11.30 -17.67
N GLU A 377 -15.97 10.62 -18.76
CA GLU A 377 -16.52 11.24 -19.96
C GLU A 377 -17.85 11.96 -19.70
N LYS A 378 -18.69 11.37 -18.83
CA LYS A 378 -19.99 11.94 -18.47
C LYS A 378 -19.81 13.18 -17.59
N LEU A 379 -18.85 13.18 -16.68
CA LEU A 379 -18.52 14.35 -15.87
C LEU A 379 -18.11 15.52 -16.76
N TYR A 380 -17.16 15.29 -17.69
CA TYR A 380 -16.73 16.31 -18.66
C TYR A 380 -17.91 16.84 -19.49
N ALA A 381 -18.75 15.94 -20.04
CA ALA A 381 -19.91 16.30 -20.84
C ALA A 381 -20.92 17.14 -20.03
N ASN A 382 -21.22 16.74 -18.79
CA ASN A 382 -22.17 17.47 -17.95
C ASN A 382 -21.68 18.88 -17.57
N ILE A 383 -20.38 19.04 -17.30
CA ILE A 383 -19.80 20.37 -16.99
C ILE A 383 -19.73 21.24 -18.24
N SER A 384 -19.52 20.63 -19.42
CA SER A 384 -19.44 21.35 -20.71
C SER A 384 -20.82 21.77 -21.25
N ASP A 385 -21.91 21.15 -20.78
CA ASP A 385 -23.27 21.49 -21.14
C ASP A 385 -23.82 22.60 -20.23
N ASP A 386 -24.27 23.70 -20.82
CA ASP A 386 -24.71 24.88 -20.05
C ASP A 386 -25.88 24.61 -19.11
N TYR A 387 -26.82 23.74 -19.48
CA TYR A 387 -27.95 23.42 -18.63
C TYR A 387 -27.57 22.41 -17.53
N LEU A 388 -26.83 21.36 -17.86
CA LEU A 388 -26.46 20.34 -16.88
C LEU A 388 -25.50 20.89 -15.83
N ARG A 389 -24.59 21.79 -16.21
CA ARG A 389 -23.66 22.45 -15.30
C ARG A 389 -24.39 23.23 -14.21
N THR A 390 -25.50 23.90 -14.50
CA THR A 390 -26.28 24.68 -13.51
C THR A 390 -26.92 23.82 -12.41
N GLN A 391 -26.94 22.51 -12.59
CA GLN A 391 -27.43 21.59 -11.56
C GLN A 391 -26.42 21.36 -10.40
N TYR A 392 -25.18 21.84 -10.57
CA TYR A 392 -24.10 21.62 -9.62
C TYR A 392 -23.58 22.92 -9.05
N ASP A 393 -23.39 23.00 -7.73
CA ASP A 393 -22.73 24.10 -7.03
C ASP A 393 -21.19 24.01 -7.17
N LEU A 394 -20.67 22.78 -7.09
CA LEU A 394 -19.25 22.51 -7.29
C LEU A 394 -19.05 21.10 -7.88
N PHE A 395 -17.87 20.89 -8.44
CA PHE A 395 -17.52 19.63 -9.07
C PHE A 395 -16.01 19.35 -8.99
N THR A 396 -15.66 18.09 -9.13
CA THR A 396 -14.25 17.71 -9.35
C THR A 396 -13.87 17.95 -10.80
N LEU A 397 -12.65 18.41 -10.99
CA LEU A 397 -12.11 18.79 -12.29
C LEU A 397 -10.76 18.09 -12.47
N ASP A 398 -10.60 17.35 -13.58
CA ASP A 398 -9.27 17.00 -14.04
C ASP A 398 -8.55 18.28 -14.48
N THR A 399 -7.39 18.55 -13.91
CA THR A 399 -6.71 19.83 -14.11
C THR A 399 -6.29 20.08 -15.56
N ILE A 400 -6.29 19.07 -16.42
CA ILE A 400 -6.10 19.26 -17.88
C ILE A 400 -7.26 20.01 -18.54
N TRP A 401 -8.46 20.10 -17.91
CA TRP A 401 -9.60 20.88 -18.39
C TRP A 401 -9.58 22.35 -17.91
N LEU A 402 -8.69 22.68 -16.96
CA LEU A 402 -8.70 23.98 -16.26
C LEU A 402 -8.67 25.16 -17.23
N GLN A 403 -7.73 25.16 -18.19
CA GLN A 403 -7.56 26.27 -19.14
C GLN A 403 -8.83 26.49 -19.97
N GLU A 404 -9.41 25.43 -20.47
CA GLU A 404 -10.64 25.45 -21.24
C GLU A 404 -11.81 26.02 -20.44
N PHE A 405 -12.03 25.49 -19.24
CA PHE A 405 -13.20 25.86 -18.43
C PHE A 405 -13.11 27.28 -17.87
N VAL A 406 -11.88 27.76 -17.58
CA VAL A 406 -11.66 29.18 -17.23
C VAL A 406 -11.94 30.08 -18.42
N SER A 407 -11.50 29.72 -19.64
CA SER A 407 -11.75 30.51 -20.85
C SER A 407 -13.23 30.63 -21.21
N LYS A 408 -14.02 29.59 -20.90
CA LYS A 408 -15.48 29.54 -21.08
C LYS A 408 -16.26 30.22 -19.94
N GLY A 409 -15.60 30.66 -18.87
CA GLY A 409 -16.26 31.30 -17.71
C GLY A 409 -17.08 30.36 -16.86
N TYR A 410 -16.76 29.07 -16.84
CA TYR A 410 -17.51 28.05 -16.08
C TYR A 410 -17.17 28.04 -14.58
N LEU A 411 -15.98 28.55 -14.22
CA LEU A 411 -15.41 28.43 -12.90
C LEU A 411 -15.41 29.76 -12.16
N ALA A 412 -15.81 29.75 -10.90
CA ALA A 412 -15.72 30.91 -10.02
C ALA A 412 -14.27 31.24 -9.69
N ASP A 413 -13.93 32.53 -9.68
CA ASP A 413 -12.67 33.05 -9.16
C ASP A 413 -12.67 32.95 -7.63
N ILE A 414 -11.80 32.13 -7.07
CA ILE A 414 -11.67 31.89 -5.63
C ILE A 414 -10.45 32.57 -5.03
N THR A 415 -9.79 33.47 -5.74
CA THR A 415 -8.54 34.14 -5.32
C THR A 415 -8.64 34.77 -3.95
N ASN A 416 -9.76 35.41 -3.64
CA ASN A 416 -9.98 36.07 -2.34
C ASN A 416 -10.10 35.09 -1.16
N HIS A 417 -10.36 33.82 -1.42
CA HIS A 417 -10.47 32.76 -0.40
C HIS A 417 -9.11 32.08 -0.12
N ILE A 418 -8.12 32.23 -1.02
CA ILE A 418 -6.81 31.58 -0.91
C ILE A 418 -5.85 32.49 -0.11
N ASN A 419 -6.14 32.67 1.17
CA ASN A 419 -5.30 33.38 2.13
C ASN A 419 -4.29 32.43 2.82
N ASP A 420 -3.40 33.00 3.64
CA ASP A 420 -2.37 32.24 4.34
C ASP A 420 -2.97 31.19 5.31
N GLU A 421 -4.05 31.55 6.03
CA GLU A 421 -4.77 30.63 6.92
C GLU A 421 -5.31 29.42 6.18
N PHE A 422 -5.93 29.64 5.00
CA PHE A 422 -6.43 28.55 4.18
C PHE A 422 -5.29 27.66 3.66
N ARG A 423 -4.18 28.27 3.21
CA ARG A 423 -3.00 27.53 2.75
C ARG A 423 -2.40 26.63 3.82
N GLU A 424 -2.31 27.14 5.07
CA GLU A 424 -1.87 26.35 6.22
C GLU A 424 -2.84 25.21 6.57
N THR A 425 -4.13 25.43 6.36
CA THR A 425 -5.17 24.42 6.62
C THR A 425 -5.05 23.24 5.65
N VAL A 426 -4.81 23.49 4.37
CA VAL A 426 -4.78 22.46 3.33
C VAL A 426 -3.38 21.90 3.07
N ASP A 427 -2.33 22.62 3.44
CA ASP A 427 -0.91 22.23 3.33
C ASP A 427 -0.53 21.65 1.96
N ILE A 428 -0.89 22.35 0.90
CA ILE A 428 -0.59 21.96 -0.49
C ILE A 428 0.69 22.67 -0.97
N SER A 429 1.56 21.96 -1.69
CA SER A 429 2.83 22.52 -2.19
C SER A 429 2.63 23.67 -3.17
N VAL A 430 3.60 24.59 -3.21
CA VAL A 430 3.58 25.75 -4.11
C VAL A 430 3.55 25.34 -5.58
N SER A 431 4.22 24.25 -5.95
CA SER A 431 4.23 23.72 -7.32
C SER A 431 2.84 23.25 -7.77
N LEU A 432 2.08 22.58 -6.88
CA LEU A 432 0.69 22.20 -7.17
C LEU A 432 -0.21 23.41 -7.34
N TRP A 433 -0.10 24.41 -6.47
CA TRP A 433 -0.85 25.67 -6.61
C TRP A 433 -0.58 26.38 -7.93
N ASN A 434 0.70 26.54 -8.28
CA ASN A 434 1.08 27.28 -9.48
C ASN A 434 0.79 26.52 -10.77
N GLY A 435 0.96 25.18 -10.76
CA GLY A 435 0.82 24.36 -11.97
C GLY A 435 -0.61 23.96 -12.30
N PHE A 436 -1.52 23.92 -11.28
CA PHE A 436 -2.81 23.22 -11.44
C PHE A 436 -4.03 23.95 -10.85
N SER A 437 -3.86 25.16 -10.37
CA SER A 437 -4.96 25.95 -9.76
C SER A 437 -5.08 27.35 -10.31
N ARG A 438 -4.03 27.84 -10.99
CA ARG A 438 -3.87 29.26 -11.29
C ARG A 438 -3.81 29.50 -12.79
N ILE A 439 -4.62 30.46 -13.25
CA ILE A 439 -4.59 31.01 -14.62
C ILE A 439 -4.53 32.53 -14.49
N ASN A 440 -3.58 33.18 -15.17
CA ASN A 440 -3.42 34.66 -15.19
C ASN A 440 -3.49 35.29 -13.80
N ASP A 441 -2.73 34.77 -12.83
CA ASP A 441 -2.65 35.21 -11.42
C ASP A 441 -3.95 35.07 -10.59
N ARG A 442 -4.95 34.37 -11.10
CA ARG A 442 -6.19 34.05 -10.40
C ARG A 442 -6.28 32.55 -10.09
N TYR A 443 -6.88 32.22 -8.94
CA TYR A 443 -7.10 30.84 -8.52
C TYR A 443 -8.55 30.43 -8.82
N PHE A 444 -8.72 29.25 -9.43
CA PHE A 444 -10.02 28.71 -9.82
C PHE A 444 -10.30 27.33 -9.23
N THR A 445 -9.28 26.66 -8.74
CA THR A 445 -9.39 25.29 -8.21
C THR A 445 -8.57 25.11 -6.93
N VAL A 446 -8.92 24.08 -6.15
CA VAL A 446 -8.12 23.59 -5.02
C VAL A 446 -7.72 22.15 -5.31
N PRO A 447 -6.42 21.83 -5.45
CA PRO A 447 -5.95 20.46 -5.63
C PRO A 447 -6.37 19.56 -4.48
N TYR A 448 -6.91 18.39 -4.81
CA TYR A 448 -7.43 17.45 -3.80
C TYR A 448 -6.74 16.09 -3.89
N HIS A 449 -6.61 15.55 -5.09
CA HIS A 449 -5.97 14.27 -5.34
C HIS A 449 -4.72 14.46 -6.17
N TYR A 450 -3.64 13.78 -5.79
CA TYR A 450 -2.39 13.81 -6.52
C TYR A 450 -1.77 12.43 -6.61
N CYS A 451 -1.49 11.99 -7.81
CA CYS A 451 -0.66 10.82 -8.05
C CYS A 451 0.16 10.99 -9.35
N ASN A 452 1.18 10.18 -9.49
CA ASN A 452 2.03 10.16 -10.68
C ASN A 452 2.51 8.73 -10.97
N GLN A 453 3.21 8.56 -12.09
CA GLN A 453 3.78 7.29 -12.45
C GLN A 453 5.02 6.97 -11.61
N LEU A 454 5.04 5.72 -11.12
CA LEU A 454 6.22 5.06 -10.56
C LEU A 454 6.51 3.79 -11.35
N ILE A 455 7.75 3.34 -11.34
CA ILE A 455 8.08 1.98 -11.74
C ILE A 455 8.00 1.07 -10.52
N PHE A 456 7.20 0.01 -10.63
CA PHE A 456 7.11 -1.09 -9.70
C PHE A 456 7.87 -2.27 -10.26
N TYR A 457 8.70 -2.93 -9.44
CA TYR A 457 9.51 -4.05 -9.89
C TYR A 457 9.60 -5.16 -8.85
N ARG A 458 9.77 -6.38 -9.29
CA ARG A 458 9.95 -7.55 -8.43
C ARG A 458 11.32 -7.52 -7.77
N ARG A 459 11.39 -6.88 -6.59
CA ARG A 459 12.63 -6.73 -5.82
C ARG A 459 13.30 -8.07 -5.55
N ASP A 460 12.52 -9.11 -5.24
CA ASP A 460 13.03 -10.47 -5.03
C ASP A 460 13.77 -11.04 -6.25
N LEU A 461 13.31 -10.74 -7.48
CA LEU A 461 13.98 -11.16 -8.70
C LEU A 461 15.22 -10.33 -9.03
N PHE A 462 15.18 -9.03 -8.72
CA PHE A 462 16.31 -8.12 -8.95
C PHE A 462 17.42 -8.31 -7.93
N GLU A 463 17.13 -8.76 -6.73
CA GLU A 463 18.10 -9.04 -5.68
C GLU A 463 18.67 -10.47 -5.76
N ASP A 464 18.08 -11.35 -6.56
CA ASP A 464 18.52 -12.73 -6.73
C ASP A 464 19.93 -12.79 -7.32
N THR A 465 20.82 -13.55 -6.69
CA THR A 465 22.25 -13.63 -7.06
C THR A 465 22.45 -14.23 -8.45
N ILE A 466 21.64 -15.23 -8.81
CA ILE A 466 21.73 -15.90 -10.13
C ILE A 466 21.27 -14.93 -11.21
N ASN A 467 20.13 -14.25 -11.02
CA ASN A 467 19.64 -13.27 -11.98
C ASN A 467 20.64 -12.12 -12.19
N LYS A 468 21.22 -11.59 -11.11
CA LYS A 468 22.26 -10.54 -11.20
C LYS A 468 23.46 -11.01 -12.03
N ARG A 469 23.90 -12.24 -11.81
CA ARG A 469 25.05 -12.80 -12.54
C ARG A 469 24.70 -13.06 -14.00
N MET A 470 23.58 -13.70 -14.30
CA MET A 470 23.12 -13.95 -15.66
C MET A 470 22.94 -12.64 -16.45
N PHE A 471 22.34 -11.64 -15.85
CA PHE A 471 22.16 -10.34 -16.47
C PHE A 471 23.52 -9.67 -16.78
N PHE A 472 24.45 -9.71 -15.81
CA PHE A 472 25.78 -9.16 -16.03
C PHE A 472 26.57 -9.88 -17.15
N GLU A 473 26.46 -11.21 -17.25
CA GLU A 473 27.11 -11.96 -18.33
C GLU A 473 26.53 -11.61 -19.70
N GLN A 474 25.22 -11.33 -19.78
CA GLN A 474 24.54 -11.02 -21.05
C GLN A 474 24.70 -9.56 -21.48
N TYR A 475 24.62 -8.61 -20.53
CA TYR A 475 24.53 -7.17 -20.82
C TYR A 475 25.75 -6.37 -20.38
N HIS A 476 26.68 -6.96 -19.66
CA HIS A 476 27.88 -6.32 -19.07
C HIS A 476 27.59 -5.14 -18.16
N THR A 477 26.38 -5.08 -17.60
CA THR A 477 25.89 -4.08 -16.67
C THR A 477 25.23 -4.75 -15.46
N GLU A 478 25.10 -4.02 -14.35
CA GLU A 478 24.49 -4.52 -13.12
C GLU A 478 22.94 -4.55 -13.27
N LEU A 479 22.32 -5.66 -12.84
CA LEU A 479 20.85 -5.74 -12.74
C LEU A 479 20.36 -4.85 -11.60
N ARG A 480 19.65 -3.80 -11.95
CA ARG A 480 19.03 -2.83 -11.04
C ARG A 480 17.74 -2.28 -11.65
N CYS A 481 16.96 -1.55 -10.86
CA CYS A 481 15.86 -0.77 -11.39
C CYS A 481 16.34 0.16 -12.51
N PRO A 482 15.76 0.09 -13.73
CA PRO A 482 16.25 0.83 -14.90
C PRO A 482 16.09 2.35 -14.73
N ARG A 483 17.10 3.11 -15.15
CA ARG A 483 17.12 4.57 -15.12
C ARG A 483 16.90 5.21 -16.48
N THR A 484 17.07 4.43 -17.55
CA THR A 484 16.82 4.83 -18.94
C THR A 484 15.88 3.86 -19.61
N TRP A 485 15.19 4.30 -20.67
CA TRP A 485 14.29 3.44 -21.41
C TRP A 485 14.98 2.33 -22.21
N LEU A 486 16.27 2.51 -22.52
CA LEU A 486 17.10 1.42 -23.08
C LEU A 486 17.39 0.34 -22.04
N GLU A 487 17.78 0.72 -20.82
CA GLU A 487 17.92 -0.20 -19.69
C GLU A 487 16.59 -0.91 -19.39
N TYR A 488 15.47 -0.18 -19.48
CA TYR A 488 14.14 -0.76 -19.27
C TYR A 488 13.84 -1.91 -20.23
N ASN A 489 14.06 -1.72 -21.53
CA ASN A 489 13.85 -2.77 -22.53
C ASN A 489 14.84 -3.93 -22.36
N ALA A 490 16.10 -3.67 -21.98
CA ALA A 490 17.07 -4.73 -21.70
C ALA A 490 16.65 -5.61 -20.51
N VAL A 491 16.18 -4.97 -19.43
CA VAL A 491 15.67 -5.67 -18.23
C VAL A 491 14.36 -6.39 -18.55
N ALA A 492 13.45 -5.77 -19.29
CA ALA A 492 12.20 -6.39 -19.71
C ALA A 492 12.46 -7.64 -20.55
N ARG A 493 13.36 -7.56 -21.54
CA ARG A 493 13.78 -8.70 -22.32
C ARG A 493 14.36 -9.83 -21.50
N PHE A 494 15.23 -9.51 -20.53
CA PHE A 494 15.84 -10.48 -19.63
C PHE A 494 14.81 -11.25 -18.80
N PHE A 495 13.76 -10.60 -18.34
CA PHE A 495 12.70 -11.21 -17.55
C PHE A 495 11.54 -11.77 -18.40
N THR A 496 11.60 -11.72 -19.73
CA THR A 496 10.63 -12.35 -20.62
C THR A 496 11.07 -13.78 -20.94
N ARG A 497 10.23 -14.77 -20.59
CA ARG A 497 10.57 -16.19 -20.71
C ARG A 497 10.87 -16.63 -22.14
N GLU A 498 10.25 -16.02 -23.14
CA GLU A 498 10.53 -16.29 -24.56
C GLU A 498 12.00 -16.00 -24.92
N TYR A 499 12.60 -14.96 -24.33
CA TYR A 499 13.99 -14.56 -24.61
C TYR A 499 14.99 -15.08 -23.57
N ASN A 500 14.51 -15.47 -22.38
CA ASN A 500 15.29 -16.09 -21.32
C ASN A 500 14.48 -17.21 -20.66
N PRO A 501 14.64 -18.47 -21.11
CA PRO A 501 13.89 -19.60 -20.56
C PRO A 501 14.07 -19.85 -19.06
N ALA A 502 15.11 -19.27 -18.44
CA ALA A 502 15.34 -19.32 -16.99
C ALA A 502 14.56 -18.26 -16.22
N SER A 503 13.84 -17.36 -16.91
CA SER A 503 13.05 -16.32 -16.25
C SER A 503 11.91 -16.92 -15.42
N GLN A 504 11.76 -16.40 -14.19
CA GLN A 504 10.67 -16.75 -13.27
C GLN A 504 9.34 -16.08 -13.67
N THR A 505 9.37 -15.03 -14.49
CA THR A 505 8.17 -14.36 -15.02
C THR A 505 7.91 -14.76 -16.48
N VAL A 506 6.66 -14.68 -16.92
CA VAL A 506 6.27 -14.89 -18.30
C VAL A 506 6.69 -13.69 -19.14
N TYR A 507 6.42 -12.50 -18.62
CA TYR A 507 6.68 -11.21 -19.26
C TYR A 507 7.65 -10.37 -18.44
N GLY A 508 8.42 -9.54 -19.11
CA GLY A 508 9.35 -8.63 -18.46
C GLY A 508 8.66 -7.36 -17.92
N THR A 509 7.55 -6.97 -18.57
CA THR A 509 6.81 -5.78 -18.21
C THR A 509 5.32 -5.91 -18.51
N THR A 510 4.51 -4.98 -17.98
CA THR A 510 3.12 -4.75 -18.41
C THR A 510 3.06 -3.46 -19.22
N LEU A 511 2.10 -3.35 -20.12
CA LEU A 511 1.83 -2.15 -20.92
C LEU A 511 0.33 -1.95 -21.08
N GLY A 512 -0.09 -0.67 -21.23
CA GLY A 512 -1.45 -0.25 -21.53
C GLY A 512 -1.52 0.40 -22.92
N GLY A 513 -2.02 -0.32 -23.90
CA GLY A 513 -2.11 0.16 -25.27
C GLY A 513 -3.51 0.60 -25.71
N ASP A 514 -4.49 0.53 -24.81
CA ASP A 514 -5.88 0.81 -25.17
C ASP A 514 -6.19 2.31 -25.29
N TYR A 515 -7.24 2.60 -26.03
CA TYR A 515 -7.85 3.92 -26.24
C TYR A 515 -8.92 4.16 -25.13
N PRO A 516 -9.19 5.40 -24.68
CA PRO A 516 -8.76 6.66 -25.28
C PRO A 516 -7.39 7.18 -24.84
N ASN A 517 -6.84 6.82 -23.68
CA ASN A 517 -5.70 7.55 -23.15
C ASN A 517 -4.52 6.69 -22.65
N ALA A 518 -4.70 5.39 -22.40
CA ALA A 518 -3.65 4.55 -21.84
C ALA A 518 -2.38 4.50 -22.72
N ALA A 519 -2.53 4.41 -24.05
CA ALA A 519 -1.40 4.42 -24.98
C ALA A 519 -0.59 5.72 -24.92
N ALA A 520 -1.26 6.87 -24.74
CA ALA A 520 -0.56 8.16 -24.59
C ALA A 520 0.18 8.24 -23.26
N TYR A 521 -0.42 7.75 -22.16
CA TYR A 521 0.20 7.78 -20.84
C TYR A 521 1.43 6.88 -20.73
N ASP A 522 1.48 5.79 -21.47
CA ASP A 522 2.67 4.93 -21.55
C ASP A 522 3.75 5.48 -22.51
N PHE A 523 3.35 6.18 -23.59
CA PHE A 523 4.26 6.69 -24.60
C PHE A 523 4.90 8.04 -24.21
N LEU A 524 4.12 9.02 -23.74
CA LEU A 524 4.59 10.39 -23.53
C LEU A 524 5.78 10.51 -22.56
N PRO A 525 5.90 9.74 -21.45
CA PRO A 525 7.09 9.76 -20.61
C PRO A 525 8.38 9.41 -21.36
N ARG A 526 8.30 8.46 -22.30
CA ARG A 526 9.43 8.10 -23.17
C ARG A 526 9.74 9.19 -24.18
N PHE A 527 8.69 9.73 -24.79
CA PHE A 527 8.80 10.82 -25.75
C PHE A 527 9.57 12.01 -25.17
N TRP A 528 9.20 12.48 -23.98
CA TRP A 528 9.91 13.57 -23.30
C TRP A 528 11.32 13.16 -22.84
N ALA A 529 11.52 11.95 -22.36
CA ALA A 529 12.84 11.46 -21.93
C ALA A 529 13.85 11.37 -23.09
N TYR A 530 13.36 11.16 -24.32
CA TYR A 530 14.19 11.24 -25.52
C TYR A 530 14.39 12.65 -26.06
N GLY A 531 13.79 13.66 -25.40
CA GLY A 531 13.84 15.06 -25.83
C GLY A 531 12.84 15.37 -26.95
N GLY A 532 11.71 14.66 -26.98
CA GLY A 532 10.58 15.00 -27.84
C GLY A 532 9.84 16.23 -27.31
N GLU A 533 9.35 17.08 -28.21
CA GLU A 533 8.52 18.24 -27.92
C GLU A 533 7.24 18.13 -28.72
N LEU A 534 6.10 18.39 -28.11
CA LEU A 534 4.82 18.45 -28.85
C LEU A 534 4.72 19.70 -29.71
N PHE A 535 5.18 20.82 -29.17
CA PHE A 535 5.18 22.12 -29.81
C PHE A 535 6.53 22.82 -29.65
N ASP A 536 6.90 23.61 -30.63
CA ASP A 536 8.06 24.48 -30.57
C ASP A 536 7.76 25.77 -29.76
N LYS A 537 8.77 26.58 -29.54
CA LYS A 537 8.63 27.88 -28.83
C LYS A 537 7.73 28.90 -29.53
N TYR A 538 7.33 28.64 -30.76
CA TYR A 538 6.41 29.48 -31.54
C TYR A 538 4.99 28.92 -31.58
N GLY A 539 4.75 27.77 -30.92
CA GLY A 539 3.47 27.09 -30.89
C GLY A 539 3.17 26.20 -32.09
N ASN A 540 4.14 25.98 -32.99
CA ASN A 540 3.97 25.01 -34.07
C ASN A 540 4.22 23.59 -33.59
N THR A 541 3.60 22.59 -34.21
CA THR A 541 3.84 21.19 -33.94
C THR A 541 5.31 20.81 -34.16
N ALA A 542 5.90 20.11 -33.19
CA ALA A 542 7.28 19.64 -33.22
C ALA A 542 7.39 18.11 -32.95
N VAL A 543 6.26 17.44 -32.98
CA VAL A 543 6.12 16.03 -32.59
C VAL A 543 6.87 15.08 -33.54
N ASN A 544 7.02 15.45 -34.82
CA ASN A 544 7.68 14.62 -35.84
C ASN A 544 9.19 14.91 -35.90
N SER A 545 9.93 14.38 -34.94
CA SER A 545 11.37 14.55 -34.83
C SER A 545 12.12 13.20 -34.79
N LYS A 546 13.43 13.23 -35.04
CA LYS A 546 14.29 12.04 -34.92
C LYS A 546 14.26 11.47 -33.50
N ASN A 547 14.13 12.30 -32.49
CA ASN A 547 14.04 11.89 -31.09
C ASN A 547 12.69 11.24 -30.80
N ALA A 548 11.61 11.81 -31.31
CA ALA A 548 10.27 11.23 -31.23
C ALA A 548 10.19 9.86 -31.89
N LEU A 549 10.82 9.70 -33.08
CA LEU A 549 10.87 8.41 -33.75
C LEU A 549 11.58 7.34 -32.90
N LYS A 550 12.75 7.65 -32.32
CA LYS A 550 13.46 6.75 -31.41
C LYS A 550 12.62 6.38 -30.19
N ALA A 551 11.89 7.34 -29.62
CA ALA A 551 11.01 7.11 -28.49
C ALA A 551 9.88 6.14 -28.84
N LEU A 552 9.22 6.35 -29.99
CA LEU A 552 8.12 5.50 -30.43
C LEU A 552 8.60 4.10 -30.83
N GLU A 553 9.74 3.97 -31.51
CA GLU A 553 10.37 2.69 -31.81
C GLU A 553 10.73 1.90 -30.53
N ASN A 554 11.32 2.60 -29.52
CA ASN A 554 11.61 2.01 -28.21
C ASN A 554 10.33 1.56 -27.48
N TYR A 555 9.24 2.32 -27.61
CA TYR A 555 7.95 1.94 -27.03
C TYR A 555 7.37 0.71 -27.73
N CYS A 556 7.34 0.67 -29.06
CA CYS A 556 6.90 -0.49 -29.84
C CYS A 556 7.75 -1.74 -29.54
N GLU A 557 9.06 -1.57 -29.30
CA GLU A 557 9.93 -2.67 -28.89
C GLU A 557 9.50 -3.32 -27.57
N SER A 558 9.03 -2.52 -26.59
CA SER A 558 8.60 -3.01 -25.29
C SER A 558 7.43 -3.99 -25.36
N TYR A 559 6.59 -3.90 -26.40
CA TYR A 559 5.48 -4.83 -26.61
C TYR A 559 5.94 -6.28 -26.86
N LYS A 560 7.17 -6.48 -27.30
CA LYS A 560 7.78 -7.82 -27.43
C LYS A 560 8.03 -8.48 -26.07
N TYR A 561 8.05 -7.71 -25.00
CA TYR A 561 8.36 -8.13 -23.65
C TYR A 561 7.16 -8.09 -22.70
N ALA A 562 6.00 -7.73 -23.23
CA ALA A 562 4.72 -7.65 -22.53
C ALA A 562 3.74 -8.73 -23.00
N SER A 563 2.60 -8.84 -22.34
CA SER A 563 1.51 -9.72 -22.74
C SER A 563 1.00 -9.40 -24.15
N PRO A 564 0.63 -10.38 -24.98
CA PRO A 564 -0.08 -10.12 -26.23
C PRO A 564 -1.38 -9.33 -26.07
N ALA A 565 -2.00 -9.36 -24.88
CA ALA A 565 -3.19 -8.60 -24.57
C ALA A 565 -2.91 -7.10 -24.32
N SER A 566 -1.64 -6.69 -24.17
CA SER A 566 -1.27 -5.32 -23.76
C SER A 566 -1.78 -4.22 -24.70
N SER A 567 -1.95 -4.50 -26.00
CA SER A 567 -2.49 -3.53 -26.96
C SER A 567 -3.97 -3.17 -26.69
N GLY A 568 -4.72 -4.05 -26.02
CA GLY A 568 -6.11 -3.84 -25.59
C GLY A 568 -6.26 -3.68 -24.08
N ASN A 569 -5.16 -3.63 -23.34
CA ASN A 569 -5.20 -3.41 -21.89
C ASN A 569 -5.31 -1.93 -21.56
N TRP A 570 -6.22 -1.64 -20.64
CA TRP A 570 -6.24 -0.39 -19.91
C TRP A 570 -5.50 -0.54 -18.58
N LEU A 571 -5.51 0.48 -17.73
CA LEU A 571 -4.71 0.54 -16.50
C LEU A 571 -4.95 -0.67 -15.56
N TYR A 572 -6.18 -1.11 -15.41
CA TYR A 572 -6.53 -2.27 -14.55
C TYR A 572 -5.94 -3.59 -15.05
N GLY A 573 -5.91 -3.84 -16.34
CA GLY A 573 -5.30 -5.05 -16.90
C GLY A 573 -3.81 -5.15 -16.59
N GLN A 574 -3.10 -4.02 -16.60
CA GLN A 574 -1.69 -3.96 -16.20
C GLN A 574 -1.50 -4.37 -14.73
N VAL A 575 -2.36 -3.87 -13.83
CA VAL A 575 -2.32 -4.22 -12.41
C VAL A 575 -2.54 -5.71 -12.21
N GLU A 576 -3.56 -6.29 -12.84
CA GLU A 576 -3.87 -7.72 -12.74
C GLU A 576 -2.72 -8.61 -13.20
N GLU A 577 -2.09 -8.27 -14.31
CA GLU A 577 -0.91 -8.99 -14.80
C GLU A 577 0.25 -8.94 -13.79
N PHE A 578 0.53 -7.77 -13.22
CA PHE A 578 1.62 -7.60 -12.27
C PHE A 578 1.35 -8.28 -10.92
N ILE A 579 0.17 -8.08 -10.33
CA ILE A 579 -0.18 -8.66 -9.03
C ILE A 579 -0.33 -10.19 -9.08
N SER A 580 -0.64 -10.76 -10.26
CA SER A 580 -0.64 -12.20 -10.46
C SER A 580 0.77 -12.81 -10.52
N GLY A 581 1.83 -11.98 -10.61
CA GLY A 581 3.23 -12.39 -10.68
C GLY A 581 3.69 -12.77 -12.10
N GLN A 582 2.92 -12.46 -13.13
CA GLN A 582 3.28 -12.78 -14.52
C GLN A 582 4.36 -11.85 -15.08
N ALA A 583 4.46 -10.61 -14.58
CA ALA A 583 5.43 -9.61 -15.03
C ALA A 583 6.46 -9.24 -13.96
N ALA A 584 7.67 -8.88 -14.41
CA ALA A 584 8.77 -8.47 -13.53
C ALA A 584 8.73 -6.97 -13.18
N MET A 585 8.22 -6.14 -14.08
CA MET A 585 8.11 -4.68 -13.93
C MET A 585 6.74 -4.18 -14.40
N MET A 586 6.35 -3.03 -13.87
CA MET A 586 5.18 -2.26 -14.30
C MET A 586 5.44 -0.77 -14.09
N ILE A 587 5.07 0.07 -15.04
CA ILE A 587 5.02 1.53 -14.84
C ILE A 587 3.55 1.94 -14.81
N LEU A 588 3.12 2.48 -13.69
CA LEU A 588 1.72 2.86 -13.53
C LEU A 588 1.56 3.95 -12.46
N SER A 589 0.35 4.53 -12.40
CA SER A 589 -0.01 5.49 -11.37
C SER A 589 0.19 4.92 -9.96
N SER A 590 0.77 5.73 -9.07
CA SER A 590 0.94 5.40 -7.66
C SER A 590 -0.37 5.14 -6.92
N ALA A 591 -1.52 5.53 -7.48
CA ALA A 591 -2.84 5.20 -6.94
C ALA A 591 -3.09 3.69 -6.81
N TYR A 592 -2.52 2.88 -7.72
CA TYR A 592 -2.69 1.42 -7.69
C TYR A 592 -1.72 0.68 -6.75
N ALA A 593 -0.79 1.38 -6.11
CA ALA A 593 0.22 0.77 -5.24
C ALA A 593 -0.37 0.06 -4.01
N SER A 594 -1.52 0.50 -3.54
CA SER A 594 -2.25 -0.15 -2.44
C SER A 594 -2.70 -1.57 -2.82
N ALA A 595 -3.21 -1.77 -4.03
CA ALA A 595 -3.61 -3.08 -4.54
C ALA A 595 -2.40 -4.03 -4.71
N ILE A 596 -1.25 -3.49 -5.14
CA ILE A 596 0.01 -4.25 -5.29
C ILE A 596 0.50 -4.76 -3.93
N SER A 597 0.30 -3.98 -2.88
CA SER A 597 0.78 -4.29 -1.52
C SER A 597 -0.20 -5.13 -0.69
N ASP A 598 -1.45 -5.27 -1.11
CA ASP A 598 -2.46 -6.04 -0.38
C ASP A 598 -2.23 -7.55 -0.55
N PRO A 599 -1.88 -8.31 0.51
CA PRO A 599 -1.62 -9.74 0.41
C PRO A 599 -2.84 -10.58 0.04
N ARG A 600 -4.07 -10.01 0.14
CA ARG A 600 -5.31 -10.69 -0.26
C ARG A 600 -5.51 -10.68 -1.77
N LEU A 601 -4.99 -9.65 -2.46
CA LEU A 601 -5.14 -9.42 -3.89
C LEU A 601 -3.89 -9.80 -4.68
N SER A 602 -2.70 -9.57 -4.08
CA SER A 602 -1.42 -9.60 -4.78
C SER A 602 -0.55 -10.79 -4.37
N LYS A 603 -0.22 -11.66 -5.32
CA LYS A 603 0.77 -12.75 -5.14
C LYS A 603 2.22 -12.24 -4.99
N VAL A 604 2.43 -10.95 -5.29
CA VAL A 604 3.75 -10.29 -5.22
C VAL A 604 3.86 -9.33 -4.04
N SER A 605 2.87 -9.27 -3.17
CA SER A 605 2.91 -8.48 -1.95
C SER A 605 4.17 -8.77 -1.12
N GLY A 606 4.82 -7.73 -0.60
CA GLY A 606 6.09 -7.83 0.13
C GLY A 606 7.34 -8.04 -0.74
N LYS A 607 7.18 -8.34 -2.06
CA LYS A 607 8.27 -8.63 -3.00
C LYS A 607 8.54 -7.46 -3.97
N VAL A 608 7.81 -6.37 -3.85
CA VAL A 608 7.84 -5.26 -4.80
C VAL A 608 8.69 -4.11 -4.29
N GLY A 609 9.56 -3.59 -5.16
CA GLY A 609 10.22 -2.31 -5.02
C GLY A 609 9.55 -1.27 -5.93
N PHE A 610 9.78 0.00 -5.65
CA PHE A 610 9.27 1.11 -6.45
C PHE A 610 10.34 2.20 -6.55
N GLU A 611 10.39 2.88 -7.69
CA GLU A 611 11.32 3.96 -8.01
C GLU A 611 10.68 4.98 -8.96
N LYS A 612 11.42 6.09 -9.20
CA LYS A 612 11.09 7.02 -10.29
C LYS A 612 11.18 6.30 -11.63
N ILE A 613 10.31 6.66 -12.57
CA ILE A 613 10.33 6.08 -13.92
C ILE A 613 11.63 6.40 -14.67
N PRO A 614 12.01 5.58 -15.65
CA PRO A 614 13.16 5.88 -16.51
C PRO A 614 13.03 7.24 -17.18
N GLY A 615 14.12 8.03 -17.15
CA GLY A 615 14.16 9.39 -17.72
C GLY A 615 13.48 10.47 -16.88
N GLY A 616 12.74 10.14 -15.83
CA GLY A 616 12.27 11.07 -14.80
C GLY A 616 11.14 12.02 -15.22
N ASN A 617 10.40 11.73 -16.30
CA ASN A 617 9.29 12.56 -16.81
C ASN A 617 7.94 11.84 -16.67
N PRO A 618 7.39 11.65 -15.47
CA PRO A 618 6.12 10.94 -15.29
C PRO A 618 4.92 11.77 -15.74
N ILE A 619 3.82 11.07 -16.02
CA ILE A 619 2.50 11.69 -16.06
C ILE A 619 2.07 11.98 -14.62
N HIS A 620 1.47 13.14 -14.42
CA HIS A 620 0.85 13.54 -13.16
C HIS A 620 -0.67 13.59 -13.34
N TRP A 621 -1.40 12.99 -12.42
CA TRP A 621 -2.86 13.07 -12.34
C TRP A 621 -3.23 13.89 -11.12
N ILE A 622 -3.80 15.06 -11.36
CA ILE A 622 -4.25 15.97 -10.32
C ILE A 622 -5.74 16.24 -10.55
N TRP A 623 -6.53 15.85 -9.55
CA TRP A 623 -7.92 16.25 -9.46
C TRP A 623 -8.06 17.39 -8.48
N ALA A 624 -8.85 18.38 -8.85
CA ALA A 624 -9.10 19.57 -8.04
C ALA A 624 -10.59 19.81 -7.89
N PHE A 625 -10.99 20.48 -6.83
CA PHE A 625 -12.32 21.03 -6.70
C PHE A 625 -12.43 22.40 -7.35
N ALA A 626 -13.51 22.61 -8.09
CA ALA A 626 -13.89 23.89 -8.66
C ALA A 626 -15.33 24.26 -8.26
N ILE A 627 -15.58 25.53 -7.99
CA ILE A 627 -16.90 26.08 -7.73
C ILE A 627 -17.47 26.55 -9.07
N ASN A 628 -18.71 26.16 -9.37
CA ASN A 628 -19.44 26.69 -10.54
C ASN A 628 -19.59 28.21 -10.41
N ASP A 629 -19.32 28.97 -11.47
CA ASP A 629 -19.48 30.44 -11.41
C ASP A 629 -20.93 30.85 -11.14
N GLU A 630 -21.90 30.05 -11.56
CA GLU A 630 -23.33 30.26 -11.32
C GLU A 630 -23.80 29.80 -9.93
N CYS A 631 -22.92 29.22 -9.09
CA CYS A 631 -23.27 28.80 -7.73
C CYS A 631 -23.77 29.98 -6.89
N THR A 632 -24.96 29.82 -6.31
CA THR A 632 -25.61 30.86 -5.49
C THR A 632 -25.09 30.90 -4.05
N ASN A 633 -24.51 29.81 -3.56
CA ASN A 633 -23.96 29.68 -2.20
C ASN A 633 -22.47 29.32 -2.22
N LYS A 634 -21.66 30.26 -2.77
CA LYS A 634 -20.21 30.06 -2.90
C LYS A 634 -19.50 29.86 -1.56
N ASP A 635 -20.00 30.44 -0.47
CA ASP A 635 -19.41 30.27 0.88
C ASP A 635 -19.60 28.85 1.40
N ALA A 636 -20.76 28.23 1.22
CA ALA A 636 -20.99 26.84 1.57
C ALA A 636 -20.15 25.88 0.70
N ALA A 637 -20.07 26.17 -0.61
CA ALA A 637 -19.25 25.40 -1.52
C ALA A 637 -17.75 25.50 -1.13
N PHE A 638 -17.26 26.68 -0.75
CA PHE A 638 -15.89 26.82 -0.26
C PHE A 638 -15.67 26.16 1.10
N SER A 639 -16.67 26.15 1.97
CA SER A 639 -16.62 25.42 3.26
C SER A 639 -16.51 23.91 3.05
N PHE A 640 -17.18 23.36 2.02
CA PHE A 640 -17.01 21.96 1.61
C PHE A 640 -15.56 21.69 1.16
N ILE A 641 -15.00 22.55 0.31
CA ILE A 641 -13.60 22.40 -0.15
C ILE A 641 -12.62 22.49 1.03
N ARG A 642 -12.78 23.50 1.90
CA ARG A 642 -11.96 23.67 3.11
C ARG A 642 -11.99 22.40 3.97
N TRP A 643 -13.18 21.80 4.17
CA TRP A 643 -13.34 20.59 4.95
C TRP A 643 -12.63 19.39 4.34
N ILE A 644 -12.84 19.10 3.04
CA ILE A 644 -12.32 17.87 2.43
C ILE A 644 -10.82 17.95 2.13
N CYS A 645 -10.30 19.15 1.89
CA CYS A 645 -8.87 19.39 1.68
C CYS A 645 -8.10 19.65 2.98
N ASP A 646 -8.76 19.63 4.14
CA ASP A 646 -8.12 19.84 5.44
C ASP A 646 -7.04 18.78 5.69
N LYS A 647 -5.83 19.24 6.11
CA LYS A 647 -4.70 18.36 6.41
C LYS A 647 -5.01 17.29 7.46
N ASP A 648 -5.92 17.60 8.41
CA ASP A 648 -6.32 16.63 9.45
C ASP A 648 -7.19 15.49 8.88
N LEU A 649 -7.88 15.73 7.74
CA LEU A 649 -8.60 14.71 7.00
C LEU A 649 -7.74 13.98 5.96
N ALA A 650 -6.60 14.55 5.58
CA ALA A 650 -5.75 14.03 4.51
C ALA A 650 -5.32 12.57 4.74
N VAL A 651 -5.01 12.20 6.00
CA VAL A 651 -4.69 10.81 6.35
C VAL A 651 -5.90 9.90 6.15
N ALA A 652 -7.09 10.31 6.61
CA ALA A 652 -8.31 9.53 6.48
C ALA A 652 -8.71 9.32 5.01
N THR A 653 -8.66 10.38 4.20
CA THR A 653 -8.96 10.28 2.76
C THR A 653 -7.96 9.40 2.03
N THR A 654 -6.66 9.49 2.40
CA THR A 654 -5.61 8.63 1.83
C THR A 654 -5.81 7.15 2.19
N LEU A 655 -6.24 6.84 3.41
CA LEU A 655 -6.59 5.47 3.83
C LEU A 655 -7.80 4.91 3.07
N LEU A 656 -8.73 5.77 2.65
CA LEU A 656 -9.88 5.39 1.83
C LEU A 656 -9.58 5.31 0.32
N GLY A 657 -8.32 5.45 -0.07
CA GLY A 657 -7.85 5.28 -1.44
C GLY A 657 -7.57 6.58 -2.20
N ASN A 658 -8.01 7.74 -1.69
CA ASN A 658 -7.72 9.03 -2.31
C ASN A 658 -6.36 9.55 -1.85
N ILE A 659 -5.32 9.46 -2.65
CA ILE A 659 -4.01 10.04 -2.31
C ILE A 659 -4.16 11.57 -2.25
N SER A 660 -4.16 12.11 -1.03
CA SER A 660 -4.34 13.55 -0.82
C SER A 660 -3.19 14.36 -1.41
N ALA A 661 -3.51 15.54 -1.93
CA ALA A 661 -2.52 16.52 -2.38
C ALA A 661 -1.80 17.24 -1.20
N CYS A 662 -2.19 16.97 0.05
CA CYS A 662 -1.60 17.53 1.26
C CYS A 662 -0.16 17.03 1.45
N ALA A 663 0.80 17.94 1.65
CA ALA A 663 2.19 17.58 1.88
C ALA A 663 2.40 16.85 3.21
N GLY A 664 1.61 17.16 4.24
CA GLY A 664 1.69 16.55 5.57
C GLY A 664 1.51 15.05 5.62
N ILE A 665 0.91 14.41 4.60
CA ILE A 665 0.82 12.94 4.54
C ILE A 665 2.19 12.27 4.41
N THR A 666 3.20 12.96 3.87
CA THR A 666 4.56 12.41 3.73
C THR A 666 5.30 12.30 5.05
N THR A 667 4.94 13.11 6.03
CA THR A 667 5.56 13.12 7.37
C THR A 667 4.82 12.24 8.37
N ASN A 668 3.65 11.70 7.98
CA ASN A 668 2.92 10.78 8.83
C ASN A 668 3.64 9.42 8.87
N ALA A 669 4.22 9.07 10.03
CA ALA A 669 5.03 7.87 10.19
C ALA A 669 4.28 6.57 9.87
N GLU A 670 2.97 6.51 10.14
CA GLU A 670 2.14 5.34 9.86
C GLU A 670 1.94 5.15 8.36
N LEU A 671 1.59 6.24 7.65
CA LEU A 671 1.46 6.21 6.19
C LEU A 671 2.80 5.92 5.52
N TYR A 672 3.88 6.55 5.97
CA TYR A 672 5.20 6.33 5.42
C TYR A 672 5.66 4.88 5.55
N THR A 673 5.44 4.27 6.71
CA THR A 673 5.80 2.87 6.95
C THR A 673 4.95 1.91 6.11
N ARG A 674 3.65 2.18 6.01
CA ARG A 674 2.69 1.32 5.32
C ARG A 674 2.69 1.53 3.80
N TYR A 675 2.79 2.78 3.39
CA TYR A 675 2.70 3.22 1.99
C TYR A 675 3.91 4.07 1.58
N PRO A 676 5.12 3.47 1.60
CA PRO A 676 6.37 4.23 1.36
C PRO A 676 6.45 4.85 -0.04
N TRP A 677 5.64 4.37 -1.01
CA TRP A 677 5.55 4.96 -2.34
C TRP A 677 4.91 6.35 -2.34
N ILE A 678 4.07 6.69 -1.35
CA ILE A 678 3.46 8.03 -1.26
C ILE A 678 4.54 9.10 -1.14
N ALA A 679 5.51 8.92 -0.23
CA ALA A 679 6.62 9.85 -0.09
C ALA A 679 7.45 9.95 -1.39
N LYS A 680 7.67 8.82 -2.08
CA LYS A 680 8.38 8.80 -3.36
C LYS A 680 7.59 9.53 -4.45
N SER A 681 6.29 9.30 -4.56
CA SER A 681 5.39 9.97 -5.49
C SER A 681 5.40 11.50 -5.27
N LEU A 682 5.17 11.95 -4.04
CA LEU A 682 5.13 13.37 -3.71
C LEU A 682 6.51 14.06 -3.76
N SER A 683 7.62 13.30 -3.78
CA SER A 683 8.97 13.84 -3.98
C SER A 683 9.28 14.18 -5.45
N ILE A 684 8.37 13.91 -6.38
CA ILE A 684 8.53 14.24 -7.79
C ILE A 684 7.76 15.54 -8.02
N GLU A 685 8.51 16.63 -8.25
CA GLU A 685 7.90 17.93 -8.53
C GLU A 685 7.05 17.84 -9.80
N PRO A 686 5.76 18.23 -9.75
CA PRO A 686 4.91 18.22 -10.92
C PRO A 686 5.25 19.39 -11.84
N GLU A 687 5.53 19.08 -13.09
CA GLU A 687 5.50 20.07 -14.16
C GLU A 687 4.04 20.37 -14.51
N GLY A 688 3.65 21.62 -14.61
CA GLY A 688 2.28 22.00 -14.95
C GLY A 688 1.84 21.43 -16.32
N PHE A 689 0.55 21.47 -16.62
CA PHE A 689 -0.03 20.97 -17.88
C PHE A 689 0.41 21.78 -19.12
N LEU A 690 1.13 22.87 -18.94
CA LEU A 690 1.61 23.73 -20.04
C LEU A 690 2.45 22.97 -21.09
N LYS A 691 3.11 21.89 -20.72
CA LYS A 691 3.86 21.05 -21.67
C LYS A 691 2.99 20.36 -22.74
N TYR A 692 1.67 20.33 -22.52
CA TYR A 692 0.71 19.80 -23.51
C TYR A 692 0.14 20.87 -24.43
N LEU A 693 0.47 22.15 -24.23
CA LEU A 693 -0.13 23.27 -24.93
C LEU A 693 0.89 23.97 -25.84
N PRO A 694 0.46 24.54 -26.97
CA PRO A 694 1.34 25.32 -27.86
C PRO A 694 1.89 26.58 -27.19
N HIS A 695 1.13 27.21 -26.28
CA HIS A 695 1.54 28.35 -25.46
C HIS A 695 0.59 28.53 -24.26
N SER A 696 1.00 29.32 -23.27
CA SER A 696 0.25 29.50 -22.00
C SER A 696 -1.13 30.15 -22.16
N GLU A 697 -1.36 30.85 -23.25
CA GLU A 697 -2.63 31.55 -23.56
C GLU A 697 -3.56 30.71 -24.44
N SER A 698 -3.15 29.49 -24.79
CA SER A 698 -3.97 28.61 -25.63
C SER A 698 -5.26 28.22 -24.89
N ILE A 699 -6.38 28.32 -25.61
CA ILE A 699 -7.70 27.87 -25.12
C ILE A 699 -7.97 26.39 -25.41
N ILE A 700 -7.03 25.70 -26.06
CA ILE A 700 -7.16 24.30 -26.42
C ILE A 700 -7.04 23.44 -25.16
N SER A 701 -7.95 22.48 -25.00
CA SER A 701 -7.86 21.51 -23.92
C SER A 701 -6.73 20.51 -24.17
N PRO A 702 -5.79 20.30 -23.22
CA PRO A 702 -4.82 19.22 -23.29
C PRO A 702 -5.45 17.83 -23.50
N HIS A 703 -6.70 17.63 -23.06
CA HIS A 703 -7.46 16.41 -23.25
C HIS A 703 -7.56 16.02 -24.73
N HIS A 704 -7.93 16.93 -25.61
CA HIS A 704 -8.04 16.67 -27.07
C HIS A 704 -6.68 16.29 -27.68
N ILE A 705 -5.60 16.89 -27.19
CA ILE A 705 -4.23 16.58 -27.64
C ILE A 705 -3.84 15.16 -27.20
N ILE A 706 -4.10 14.81 -25.93
CA ILE A 706 -3.79 13.49 -25.37
C ILE A 706 -4.58 12.40 -26.10
N ASP A 707 -5.87 12.61 -26.36
CA ASP A 707 -6.71 11.65 -27.06
C ASP A 707 -6.24 11.40 -28.50
N ALA A 708 -5.89 12.45 -29.20
CA ALA A 708 -5.36 12.35 -30.56
C ALA A 708 -4.04 11.54 -30.58
N ILE A 709 -3.14 11.80 -29.62
CA ILE A 709 -1.89 11.06 -29.47
C ILE A 709 -2.19 9.59 -29.15
N ALA A 710 -3.09 9.32 -28.21
CA ALA A 710 -3.43 7.95 -27.80
C ALA A 710 -3.96 7.13 -28.97
N GLN A 711 -4.86 7.69 -29.75
CA GLN A 711 -5.44 7.02 -30.92
C GLN A 711 -4.37 6.64 -31.95
N LEU A 712 -3.46 7.54 -32.26
CA LEU A 712 -2.42 7.30 -33.26
C LEU A 712 -1.35 6.32 -32.73
N VAL A 713 -0.96 6.44 -31.47
CA VAL A 713 -0.03 5.51 -30.82
C VAL A 713 -0.64 4.10 -30.75
N HIS A 714 -1.94 3.98 -30.41
CA HIS A 714 -2.66 2.71 -30.44
C HIS A 714 -2.60 2.04 -31.82
N LEU A 715 -2.81 2.79 -32.90
CA LEU A 715 -2.68 2.28 -34.27
C LEU A 715 -1.26 1.79 -34.58
N CYS A 716 -0.24 2.44 -34.01
CA CYS A 716 1.15 2.01 -34.18
C CYS A 716 1.43 0.69 -33.47
N VAL A 717 1.07 0.57 -32.18
CA VAL A 717 1.36 -0.62 -31.38
C VAL A 717 0.51 -1.83 -31.80
N SER A 718 -0.67 -1.58 -32.39
CA SER A 718 -1.51 -2.60 -33.03
C SER A 718 -1.02 -3.04 -34.40
N GLY A 719 0.07 -2.45 -34.92
CA GLY A 719 0.67 -2.78 -36.21
C GLY A 719 -0.07 -2.23 -37.42
N ASN A 720 -1.04 -1.33 -37.25
CA ASN A 720 -1.80 -0.70 -38.32
C ASN A 720 -1.04 0.48 -38.99
N LEU A 721 -0.12 1.10 -38.26
CA LEU A 721 0.74 2.16 -38.74
C LEU A 721 2.21 1.89 -38.37
N SER A 722 3.15 2.30 -39.22
CA SER A 722 4.57 2.34 -38.83
C SER A 722 4.86 3.53 -37.94
N ALA A 723 5.91 3.45 -37.11
CA ALA A 723 6.29 4.55 -36.20
C ALA A 723 6.50 5.89 -36.94
N SER A 724 7.17 5.89 -38.12
CA SER A 724 7.35 7.09 -38.93
C SER A 724 6.01 7.66 -39.39
N LYS A 725 5.12 6.80 -39.90
CA LYS A 725 3.81 7.24 -40.42
C LYS A 725 2.92 7.77 -39.31
N THR A 726 3.01 7.16 -38.11
CA THR A 726 2.30 7.62 -36.91
C THR A 726 2.67 9.04 -36.54
N LEU A 727 3.97 9.40 -36.57
CA LEU A 727 4.42 10.76 -36.25
C LEU A 727 4.02 11.76 -37.33
N GLU A 728 4.04 11.38 -38.62
CA GLU A 728 3.55 12.19 -39.72
C GLU A 728 2.05 12.53 -39.53
N GLU A 729 1.23 11.51 -39.25
CA GLU A 729 -0.21 11.72 -39.02
C GLU A 729 -0.45 12.52 -37.71
N MET A 730 0.35 12.32 -36.69
CA MET A 730 0.27 13.04 -35.43
C MET A 730 0.56 14.54 -35.64
N GLU A 731 1.56 14.87 -36.45
CA GLU A 731 1.88 16.27 -36.83
C GLU A 731 0.69 16.95 -37.54
N ILE A 732 0.03 16.23 -38.45
CA ILE A 732 -1.14 16.74 -39.18
C ILE A 732 -2.30 16.97 -38.21
N VAL A 733 -2.68 15.97 -37.44
CA VAL A 733 -3.83 16.03 -36.53
C VAL A 733 -3.65 17.12 -35.46
N LEU A 734 -2.46 17.19 -34.82
CA LEU A 734 -2.18 18.23 -33.83
C LEU A 734 -2.17 19.63 -34.46
N SER A 735 -1.67 19.78 -35.71
CA SER A 735 -1.72 21.05 -36.43
C SER A 735 -3.15 21.51 -36.72
N ASP A 736 -4.05 20.58 -37.01
CA ASP A 736 -5.47 20.89 -37.23
C ASP A 736 -6.19 21.24 -35.92
N ILE A 737 -5.87 20.57 -34.79
CA ILE A 737 -6.40 20.92 -33.47
C ILE A 737 -6.00 22.34 -33.05
N ILE A 738 -4.78 22.78 -33.40
CA ILE A 738 -4.29 24.12 -33.04
C ILE A 738 -4.97 25.23 -33.88
N LYS A 739 -5.35 24.93 -35.11
CA LYS A 739 -5.95 25.91 -36.02
C LYS A 739 -7.44 26.14 -35.78
N ASN A 740 -8.12 25.15 -35.23
CA ASN A 740 -9.55 25.21 -34.92
C ASN A 740 -9.79 25.65 -33.47
#